data_56a21fc78aadf3af32b3283c5b26c7c3
#
_entry.id   56a21fc78aadf3af32b3283c5b26c7c3
#
_cell.length_a   1.000
_cell.length_b   1.000
_cell.length_c   1.000
_cell.angle_alpha   90.00
_cell.angle_beta   90.00
_cell.angle_gamma   90.00
#
_symmetry.space_group_name_H-M   'P 1'
#
loop_
_entity.id
_entity.type
_entity.pdbx_description
1 polymer ?
#
loop_
_entity_poly.entity_id
_entity_poly.type
_entity_poly.pdbx_seq_one_letter_code
_entity_poly.pdbx_strand_id
1 'polypeptide(L)'
;MFLPIISGLILTLVLSTYYYDEDGILFLENSGPYVGVEYPLEMGVTGKGIKVAVIDTGVNFAHPDFITNGSNSDLLKGYDFVEMDNFPQDTNGHGTQVAGIISANGQLRGIAPEAEIFAYRVSEDGESVPSTLIVDAIKRATQDDVDIINISLGVNMTHSQIEKSVNDAVKNGIVVVAAAGNSGPDSNSIGSPGTNPNAITVGATYNNRESSMVSTLQIDGEHFQVLPMVGTKTISEPIIADIEFGEFSREQDLKNIDVKGKIILAERGGENPDEIVYFSDKEKFAAMNGAEAIIVYNNRPGIYFGELIHEFTPEGYNPSIPSLSMTQKDGLKIKQMLSDNIIGTVNVFNHPDFIATFSSRGPVSPFYFKPDLVAPGVFVNTTSVNNYYNITSGTSYAAPHVSGAVALLLNKNPEFSPEQIKSILITTSDVIADEYGQKFDFNTGGAGRLNVTSAYKSEIVLLPPNLIFDLSLQNNSQTKNIQIESLNQEIYDLDVEFPKSEYVKFEYELVGNELQINVELTTDEILELEERVFVTYKDVKHQIPIYMRVSEASMEILESSGGLAFRITEPSDWTYAKITATSKDTLEENSVSITPKKDSVLKIYESGPHWIEANVKTDENTFDVYDVVMVESDSVSEKSFVSDGMVSERILVILAVIFGIVLIVGLKIKNG
;
A
#
# COMPACT_ATOMS: atom_id res chain seq x y z
N MET A 1 -6.94 8.87 -57.96
CA MET A 1 -7.72 8.34 -56.87
C MET A 1 -7.01 7.08 -56.34
N PHE A 2 -5.88 7.23 -55.68
CA PHE A 2 -5.14 6.21 -54.96
C PHE A 2 -3.94 6.90 -54.29
N LEU A 3 -4.17 7.49 -53.12
CA LEU A 3 -3.15 7.85 -52.14
C LEU A 3 -3.88 8.44 -50.91
N PRO A 4 -4.29 7.63 -49.95
CA PRO A 4 -4.01 7.93 -48.57
C PRO A 4 -3.84 6.70 -47.66
N ILE A 5 -3.39 5.54 -48.17
CA ILE A 5 -3.26 4.31 -47.32
C ILE A 5 -1.81 4.10 -46.84
N ILE A 6 -0.84 4.86 -47.35
CA ILE A 6 0.59 4.66 -46.98
C ILE A 6 1.01 5.56 -45.81
N SER A 7 0.32 6.64 -45.50
CA SER A 7 0.69 7.52 -44.37
C SER A 7 0.22 7.01 -42.98
N GLY A 8 -0.82 6.19 -42.95
CA GLY A 8 -1.28 5.59 -41.69
C GLY A 8 -0.42 4.43 -41.17
N LEU A 9 0.33 3.76 -42.05
CA LEU A 9 1.20 2.63 -41.68
C LEU A 9 2.58 3.05 -41.19
N ILE A 10 3.02 4.27 -41.49
CA ILE A 10 4.34 4.77 -41.09
C ILE A 10 4.26 5.46 -39.72
N LEU A 11 3.12 6.03 -39.33
CA LEU A 11 2.95 6.64 -38.01
C LEU A 11 2.75 5.61 -36.89
N THR A 12 2.21 4.43 -37.22
CA THR A 12 2.13 3.28 -36.28
C THR A 12 3.49 2.61 -36.06
N LEU A 13 4.45 2.81 -36.95
CA LEU A 13 5.80 2.21 -36.85
C LEU A 13 6.81 3.05 -36.07
N VAL A 14 6.52 4.32 -35.78
CA VAL A 14 7.44 5.21 -35.05
C VAL A 14 7.13 5.26 -33.54
N LEU A 15 5.93 4.84 -33.13
CA LEU A 15 5.54 4.70 -31.71
C LEU A 15 5.74 3.29 -31.15
N SER A 16 6.27 2.34 -31.93
CA SER A 16 6.48 0.94 -31.54
C SER A 16 7.94 0.48 -31.70
N THR A 17 8.90 1.27 -31.29
CA THR A 17 10.22 0.72 -30.92
C THR A 17 10.12 0.15 -29.49
N TYR A 18 9.15 -0.75 -29.30
CA TYR A 18 9.08 -1.56 -28.10
C TYR A 18 10.05 -2.72 -28.27
N TYR A 19 10.82 -3.00 -27.25
CA TYR A 19 11.64 -4.18 -27.15
C TYR A 19 10.74 -5.42 -27.25
N TYR A 20 10.79 -6.07 -28.42
CA TYR A 20 10.31 -7.44 -28.56
C TYR A 20 11.47 -8.35 -28.18
N ASP A 21 11.19 -9.41 -27.43
CA ASP A 21 12.09 -10.55 -27.42
C ASP A 21 12.06 -11.23 -28.82
N GLU A 22 12.89 -12.24 -29.05
CA GLU A 22 12.95 -12.95 -30.32
C GLU A 22 11.61 -13.60 -30.73
N ASP A 23 10.66 -13.75 -29.78
CA ASP A 23 9.33 -14.31 -29.97
C ASP A 23 8.22 -13.23 -30.13
N GLY A 24 8.54 -11.94 -30.02
CA GLY A 24 7.60 -10.82 -30.19
C GLY A 24 6.70 -10.57 -28.99
N ILE A 25 7.06 -11.02 -27.79
CA ILE A 25 6.31 -10.82 -26.55
C ILE A 25 6.66 -9.47 -25.94
N LEU A 26 5.63 -8.63 -25.71
CA LEU A 26 5.76 -7.44 -24.87
C LEU A 26 5.76 -7.87 -23.39
N PHE A 27 6.91 -7.81 -22.75
CA PHE A 27 6.92 -7.79 -21.28
C PHE A 27 6.18 -6.56 -20.79
N LEU A 28 5.64 -6.60 -19.54
CA LEU A 28 5.08 -5.45 -18.81
C LEU A 28 6.10 -4.29 -18.89
N GLU A 29 6.22 -3.67 -20.03
CA GLU A 29 7.15 -2.63 -20.45
C GLU A 29 8.14 -2.22 -19.35
N ASN A 30 9.23 -2.90 -19.16
CA ASN A 30 10.25 -2.61 -18.17
C ASN A 30 9.85 -2.82 -16.68
N SER A 31 8.56 -2.79 -16.26
CA SER A 31 8.23 -2.95 -14.84
C SER A 31 8.46 -4.38 -14.34
N GLY A 32 8.15 -5.40 -15.13
CA GLY A 32 8.47 -6.79 -14.83
C GLY A 32 9.98 -7.06 -14.73
N PRO A 33 10.78 -6.77 -15.78
CA PRO A 33 12.24 -6.83 -15.71
C PRO A 33 12.83 -5.98 -14.58
N TYR A 34 12.26 -4.80 -14.33
CA TYR A 34 12.76 -3.90 -13.29
C TYR A 34 12.63 -4.45 -11.88
N VAL A 35 11.60 -5.26 -11.61
CA VAL A 35 11.48 -6.00 -10.35
C VAL A 35 12.18 -7.36 -10.38
N GLY A 36 12.82 -7.74 -11.49
CA GLY A 36 13.64 -8.95 -11.61
C GLY A 36 12.84 -10.24 -11.81
N VAL A 37 11.71 -10.19 -12.53
CA VAL A 37 10.87 -11.37 -12.81
C VAL A 37 11.50 -12.37 -13.79
N GLU A 38 12.45 -11.92 -14.60
CA GLU A 38 13.05 -12.74 -15.66
C GLU A 38 13.70 -14.02 -15.12
N TYR A 39 14.44 -13.91 -14.02
CA TYR A 39 15.15 -15.04 -13.45
C TYR A 39 14.26 -16.23 -13.05
N PRO A 40 13.18 -16.08 -12.25
CA PRO A 40 12.28 -17.21 -11.98
C PRO A 40 11.58 -17.73 -13.22
N LEU A 41 11.23 -16.88 -14.20
CA LEU A 41 10.61 -17.31 -15.45
C LEU A 41 11.56 -18.14 -16.31
N GLU A 42 12.85 -17.79 -16.38
CA GLU A 42 13.88 -18.59 -17.03
C GLU A 42 14.09 -19.95 -16.37
N MET A 43 13.87 -20.02 -15.04
CA MET A 43 13.87 -21.28 -14.29
C MET A 43 12.60 -22.12 -14.50
N GLY A 44 11.65 -21.65 -15.32
CA GLY A 44 10.39 -22.34 -15.62
C GLY A 44 9.33 -22.18 -14.52
N VAL A 45 9.50 -21.24 -13.59
CA VAL A 45 8.52 -20.94 -12.55
C VAL A 45 7.63 -19.81 -13.02
N THR A 46 6.36 -20.11 -13.29
CA THR A 46 5.41 -19.25 -14.02
C THR A 46 4.14 -18.92 -13.24
N GLY A 47 4.04 -19.37 -11.98
CA GLY A 47 2.83 -19.27 -11.17
C GLY A 47 1.80 -20.37 -11.45
N LYS A 48 2.17 -21.39 -12.22
CA LYS A 48 1.26 -22.46 -12.63
C LYS A 48 0.65 -23.20 -11.44
N GLY A 49 -0.70 -23.29 -11.45
CA GLY A 49 -1.48 -23.96 -10.41
C GLY A 49 -1.73 -23.12 -9.17
N ILE A 50 -1.28 -21.86 -9.15
CA ILE A 50 -1.55 -20.90 -8.06
C ILE A 50 -2.79 -20.07 -8.41
N LYS A 51 -3.74 -20.01 -7.48
CA LYS A 51 -5.02 -19.32 -7.60
C LYS A 51 -4.94 -17.94 -6.97
N VAL A 52 -5.19 -16.90 -7.76
CA VAL A 52 -5.16 -15.50 -7.31
C VAL A 52 -6.55 -14.89 -7.41
N ALA A 53 -7.14 -14.55 -6.28
CA ALA A 53 -8.35 -13.75 -6.23
C ALA A 53 -8.03 -12.28 -6.55
N VAL A 54 -8.77 -11.69 -7.48
CA VAL A 54 -8.77 -10.26 -7.79
C VAL A 54 -10.11 -9.69 -7.34
N ILE A 55 -10.10 -8.97 -6.20
CA ILE A 55 -11.28 -8.28 -5.66
C ILE A 55 -11.27 -6.86 -6.21
N ASP A 56 -12.13 -6.59 -7.22
CA ASP A 56 -12.06 -5.39 -8.04
C ASP A 56 -13.37 -5.11 -8.83
N THR A 57 -13.28 -4.50 -10.02
CA THR A 57 -14.39 -4.22 -10.94
C THR A 57 -14.79 -5.41 -11.83
N GLY A 58 -14.22 -6.58 -11.60
CA GLY A 58 -14.35 -7.76 -12.47
C GLY A 58 -13.13 -7.94 -13.38
N VAL A 59 -13.19 -8.90 -14.31
CA VAL A 59 -12.13 -9.17 -15.30
C VAL A 59 -12.73 -9.46 -16.67
N ASN A 60 -12.17 -8.86 -17.72
CA ASN A 60 -12.49 -9.22 -19.10
C ASN A 60 -11.73 -10.48 -19.53
N PHE A 61 -12.25 -11.65 -19.19
CA PHE A 61 -11.65 -12.94 -19.55
C PHE A 61 -11.64 -13.23 -21.07
N ALA A 62 -12.32 -12.41 -21.88
CA ALA A 62 -12.25 -12.51 -23.35
C ALA A 62 -11.01 -11.80 -23.93
N HIS A 63 -10.21 -11.11 -23.10
CA HIS A 63 -8.97 -10.50 -23.56
C HIS A 63 -8.00 -11.56 -24.08
N PRO A 64 -7.35 -11.35 -25.26
CA PRO A 64 -6.46 -12.34 -25.87
C PRO A 64 -5.38 -12.89 -24.95
N ASP A 65 -4.85 -12.05 -24.05
CA ASP A 65 -3.77 -12.41 -23.12
C ASP A 65 -4.24 -13.29 -21.94
N PHE A 66 -5.54 -13.50 -21.77
CA PHE A 66 -6.08 -14.48 -20.81
C PHE A 66 -6.55 -15.78 -21.46
N ILE A 67 -6.59 -15.85 -22.81
CA ILE A 67 -7.04 -17.02 -23.54
C ILE A 67 -5.86 -17.94 -23.82
N THR A 68 -5.65 -18.95 -22.98
CA THR A 68 -4.67 -20.00 -23.21
C THR A 68 -5.32 -21.19 -23.93
N ASN A 69 -4.73 -21.66 -25.05
CA ASN A 69 -5.14 -22.87 -25.79
C ASN A 69 -6.59 -22.90 -26.33
N GLY A 70 -7.23 -21.76 -26.59
CA GLY A 70 -8.48 -21.68 -27.38
C GLY A 70 -9.76 -22.14 -26.66
N SER A 71 -9.76 -22.26 -25.34
CA SER A 71 -10.94 -22.63 -24.56
C SER A 71 -11.32 -21.51 -23.57
N ASN A 72 -12.46 -20.85 -23.82
CA ASN A 72 -12.96 -19.77 -22.95
C ASN A 72 -13.80 -20.28 -21.76
N SER A 73 -14.24 -21.54 -21.75
CA SER A 73 -15.27 -21.99 -20.81
C SER A 73 -14.77 -22.27 -19.38
N ASP A 74 -13.45 -22.46 -19.21
CA ASP A 74 -12.87 -22.80 -17.90
C ASP A 74 -12.20 -21.58 -17.21
N LEU A 75 -12.24 -20.40 -17.84
CA LEU A 75 -11.56 -19.20 -17.40
C LEU A 75 -12.40 -18.31 -16.47
N LEU A 76 -13.73 -18.37 -16.56
CA LEU A 76 -14.65 -17.60 -15.72
C LEU A 76 -14.73 -18.22 -14.32
N LYS A 77 -13.86 -17.80 -13.41
CA LYS A 77 -13.87 -18.18 -12.00
C LYS A 77 -14.12 -16.97 -11.12
N GLY A 78 -14.91 -17.16 -10.07
CA GLY A 78 -15.21 -16.10 -9.12
C GLY A 78 -16.70 -15.79 -9.00
N TYR A 79 -17.04 -14.54 -8.62
CA TYR A 79 -18.42 -14.13 -8.37
C TYR A 79 -18.62 -12.61 -8.57
N ASP A 80 -19.75 -12.22 -9.09
CA ASP A 80 -20.19 -10.85 -9.21
C ASP A 80 -21.10 -10.48 -8.03
N PHE A 81 -20.60 -9.65 -7.10
CA PHE A 81 -21.36 -9.16 -5.96
C PHE A 81 -22.22 -7.92 -6.30
N VAL A 82 -22.04 -7.34 -7.49
CA VAL A 82 -22.84 -6.21 -7.97
C VAL A 82 -24.13 -6.72 -8.60
N GLU A 83 -24.02 -7.65 -9.56
CA GLU A 83 -25.14 -8.27 -10.26
C GLU A 83 -25.65 -9.54 -9.57
N MET A 84 -24.94 -10.04 -8.52
CA MET A 84 -25.29 -11.24 -7.73
C MET A 84 -25.34 -12.52 -8.58
N ASP A 85 -24.34 -12.71 -9.45
CA ASP A 85 -24.23 -13.88 -10.32
C ASP A 85 -22.80 -14.44 -10.44
N ASN A 86 -22.56 -15.40 -11.31
CA ASN A 86 -21.25 -16.03 -11.52
C ASN A 86 -20.52 -15.48 -12.76
N PHE A 87 -20.83 -14.26 -13.22
CA PHE A 87 -20.23 -13.62 -14.38
C PHE A 87 -19.56 -12.29 -13.99
N PRO A 88 -18.42 -12.34 -13.29
CA PRO A 88 -17.72 -11.13 -12.82
C PRO A 88 -17.02 -10.41 -13.99
N GLN A 89 -17.82 -10.04 -15.01
CA GLN A 89 -17.34 -9.34 -16.19
C GLN A 89 -17.03 -7.90 -15.86
N ASP A 90 -15.82 -7.48 -16.22
CA ASP A 90 -15.39 -6.09 -16.05
C ASP A 90 -16.03 -5.19 -17.12
N THR A 91 -16.64 -4.11 -16.68
CA THR A 91 -17.21 -3.06 -17.54
C THR A 91 -16.51 -1.70 -17.38
N ASN A 92 -15.61 -1.61 -16.38
CA ASN A 92 -14.83 -0.42 -16.06
C ASN A 92 -13.44 -0.46 -16.70
N GLY A 93 -12.69 -1.54 -16.44
CA GLY A 93 -11.34 -1.78 -16.92
C GLY A 93 -10.29 -1.94 -15.82
N HIS A 94 -10.56 -1.43 -14.61
CA HIS A 94 -9.58 -1.43 -13.52
C HIS A 94 -9.18 -2.86 -13.10
N GLY A 95 -10.13 -3.76 -12.86
CA GLY A 95 -9.84 -5.13 -12.47
C GLY A 95 -9.17 -5.95 -13.60
N THR A 96 -9.51 -5.67 -14.86
CA THR A 96 -8.82 -6.26 -16.03
C THR A 96 -7.35 -5.84 -16.09
N GLN A 97 -7.07 -4.55 -15.81
CA GLN A 97 -5.72 -4.02 -15.73
C GLN A 97 -4.91 -4.69 -14.62
N VAL A 98 -5.50 -4.82 -13.43
CA VAL A 98 -4.90 -5.51 -12.27
C VAL A 98 -4.58 -6.97 -12.59
N ALA A 99 -5.55 -7.70 -13.16
CA ALA A 99 -5.37 -9.11 -13.54
C ALA A 99 -4.26 -9.29 -14.59
N GLY A 100 -4.15 -8.35 -15.54
CA GLY A 100 -3.11 -8.39 -16.57
C GLY A 100 -1.69 -8.27 -16.01
N ILE A 101 -1.47 -7.42 -15.01
CA ILE A 101 -0.18 -7.32 -14.34
C ILE A 101 0.18 -8.64 -13.65
N ILE A 102 -0.80 -9.33 -13.06
CA ILE A 102 -0.56 -10.63 -12.41
C ILE A 102 -0.26 -11.70 -13.46
N SER A 103 -1.15 -11.92 -14.44
CA SER A 103 -1.17 -13.16 -15.20
C SER A 103 -1.46 -13.05 -16.71
N ALA A 104 -1.29 -11.88 -17.33
CA ALA A 104 -1.33 -11.80 -18.79
C ALA A 104 -0.33 -12.78 -19.40
N ASN A 105 -0.73 -13.53 -20.45
CA ASN A 105 0.10 -14.55 -21.10
C ASN A 105 -0.16 -14.57 -22.61
N GLY A 106 0.04 -13.45 -23.25
CA GLY A 106 -0.13 -13.28 -24.69
C GLY A 106 0.84 -12.27 -25.25
N GLN A 107 0.34 -11.20 -25.83
CA GLN A 107 1.18 -10.10 -26.31
C GLN A 107 1.86 -9.38 -25.14
N LEU A 108 1.13 -9.17 -24.03
CA LEU A 108 1.69 -8.72 -22.76
C LEU A 108 1.97 -9.95 -21.87
N ARG A 109 3.06 -9.93 -21.13
CA ARG A 109 3.42 -10.98 -20.18
C ARG A 109 3.39 -10.43 -18.76
N GLY A 110 2.49 -10.95 -17.92
CA GLY A 110 2.38 -10.64 -16.50
C GLY A 110 3.53 -11.22 -15.67
N ILE A 111 3.54 -10.89 -14.38
CA ILE A 111 4.56 -11.34 -13.43
C ILE A 111 4.52 -12.87 -13.25
N ALA A 112 3.33 -13.46 -13.17
CA ALA A 112 3.09 -14.89 -13.03
C ALA A 112 2.12 -15.38 -14.13
N PRO A 113 2.61 -15.55 -15.38
CA PRO A 113 1.76 -15.68 -16.58
C PRO A 113 0.91 -16.95 -16.64
N GLU A 114 1.15 -17.96 -15.80
CA GLU A 114 0.32 -19.17 -15.71
C GLU A 114 -0.47 -19.27 -14.40
N ALA A 115 -0.53 -18.17 -13.59
CA ALA A 115 -1.40 -18.11 -12.42
C ALA A 115 -2.89 -18.05 -12.83
N GLU A 116 -3.74 -18.69 -12.03
CA GLU A 116 -5.19 -18.77 -12.27
C GLU A 116 -5.92 -17.59 -11.60
N ILE A 117 -6.63 -16.78 -12.38
CA ILE A 117 -7.39 -15.64 -11.84
C ILE A 117 -8.81 -16.05 -11.43
N PHE A 118 -9.18 -15.68 -10.19
CA PHE A 118 -10.54 -15.72 -9.66
C PHE A 118 -11.02 -14.29 -9.49
N ALA A 119 -11.98 -13.82 -10.28
CA ALA A 119 -12.48 -12.46 -10.22
C ALA A 119 -13.65 -12.34 -9.24
N TYR A 120 -13.59 -11.35 -8.35
CA TYR A 120 -14.69 -10.99 -7.46
C TYR A 120 -15.04 -9.53 -7.70
N ARG A 121 -16.14 -9.31 -8.43
CA ARG A 121 -16.58 -7.96 -8.77
C ARG A 121 -17.35 -7.37 -7.60
N VAL A 122 -16.84 -6.26 -7.04
CA VAL A 122 -17.41 -5.55 -5.89
C VAL A 122 -17.69 -4.08 -6.17
N SER A 123 -17.31 -3.58 -7.33
CA SER A 123 -17.49 -2.19 -7.75
C SER A 123 -17.86 -2.09 -9.24
N GLU A 124 -18.67 -1.10 -9.60
CA GLU A 124 -18.98 -0.76 -10.99
C GLU A 124 -18.00 0.27 -11.56
N ASP A 125 -17.59 1.23 -10.74
CA ASP A 125 -16.82 2.42 -11.15
C ASP A 125 -15.34 2.38 -10.74
N GLY A 126 -14.95 1.42 -9.87
CA GLY A 126 -13.59 1.32 -9.32
C GLY A 126 -13.26 2.36 -8.23
N GLU A 127 -14.18 3.27 -7.93
CA GLU A 127 -13.98 4.34 -6.95
C GLU A 127 -14.79 4.12 -5.67
N SER A 128 -16.04 3.66 -5.82
CA SER A 128 -16.98 3.49 -4.72
C SER A 128 -17.22 2.03 -4.41
N VAL A 129 -16.80 1.57 -3.23
CA VAL A 129 -16.98 0.18 -2.80
C VAL A 129 -17.59 0.11 -1.40
N PRO A 130 -18.78 -0.50 -1.25
CA PRO A 130 -19.31 -0.80 0.06
C PRO A 130 -18.38 -1.77 0.81
N SER A 131 -17.98 -1.42 2.04
CA SER A 131 -17.10 -2.26 2.87
C SER A 131 -17.64 -3.68 3.08
N THR A 132 -18.96 -3.84 3.07
CA THR A 132 -19.62 -5.15 3.17
C THR A 132 -19.31 -6.05 1.98
N LEU A 133 -19.23 -5.52 0.76
CA LEU A 133 -18.91 -6.30 -0.44
C LEU A 133 -17.43 -6.74 -0.43
N ILE A 134 -16.52 -5.90 0.08
CA ILE A 134 -15.11 -6.30 0.29
C ILE A 134 -15.05 -7.47 1.26
N VAL A 135 -15.75 -7.38 2.41
CA VAL A 135 -15.81 -8.44 3.42
C VAL A 135 -16.38 -9.75 2.84
N ASP A 136 -17.45 -9.66 2.06
CA ASP A 136 -18.10 -10.84 1.48
C ASP A 136 -17.23 -11.47 0.37
N ALA A 137 -16.53 -10.65 -0.40
CA ALA A 137 -15.59 -11.13 -1.42
C ALA A 137 -14.36 -11.83 -0.79
N ILE A 138 -13.77 -11.28 0.28
CA ILE A 138 -12.67 -11.93 1.02
C ILE A 138 -13.13 -13.30 1.55
N LYS A 139 -14.32 -13.36 2.18
CA LYS A 139 -14.88 -14.61 2.68
C LYS A 139 -15.12 -15.62 1.57
N ARG A 140 -15.65 -15.18 0.43
CA ARG A 140 -15.91 -16.05 -0.71
C ARG A 140 -14.61 -16.56 -1.32
N ALA A 141 -13.60 -15.72 -1.50
CA ALA A 141 -12.28 -16.14 -1.96
C ALA A 141 -11.65 -17.18 -1.02
N THR A 142 -11.81 -16.99 0.32
CA THR A 142 -11.38 -17.99 1.31
C THR A 142 -12.11 -19.32 1.15
N GLN A 143 -13.42 -19.31 0.88
CA GLN A 143 -14.21 -20.54 0.65
C GLN A 143 -13.87 -21.24 -0.67
N ASP A 144 -13.48 -20.48 -1.69
CA ASP A 144 -13.07 -21.00 -2.99
C ASP A 144 -11.61 -21.52 -2.98
N ASP A 145 -10.95 -21.49 -1.79
CA ASP A 145 -9.61 -22.05 -1.53
C ASP A 145 -8.57 -21.46 -2.49
N VAL A 146 -8.51 -20.12 -2.54
CA VAL A 146 -7.49 -19.41 -3.30
C VAL A 146 -6.20 -19.30 -2.47
N ASP A 147 -5.06 -19.18 -3.13
CA ASP A 147 -3.76 -19.05 -2.46
C ASP A 147 -3.42 -17.61 -2.12
N ILE A 148 -3.91 -16.68 -2.94
CA ILE A 148 -3.60 -15.25 -2.85
C ILE A 148 -4.87 -14.43 -3.03
N ILE A 149 -5.03 -13.36 -2.26
CA ILE A 149 -6.06 -12.34 -2.45
C ILE A 149 -5.36 -11.01 -2.76
N ASN A 150 -5.57 -10.48 -3.96
CA ASN A 150 -5.19 -9.13 -4.35
C ASN A 150 -6.36 -8.17 -4.18
N ILE A 151 -6.18 -7.09 -3.42
CA ILE A 151 -7.20 -6.06 -3.18
C ILE A 151 -6.61 -4.72 -3.61
N SER A 152 -7.00 -4.26 -4.81
CA SER A 152 -6.53 -2.99 -5.39
C SER A 152 -7.51 -1.84 -5.18
N LEU A 153 -8.36 -1.94 -4.17
CA LEU A 153 -9.36 -0.97 -3.74
C LEU A 153 -9.52 -1.03 -2.22
N GLY A 154 -10.22 -0.06 -1.63
CA GLY A 154 -10.38 -0.04 -0.18
C GLY A 154 -11.20 1.14 0.33
N VAL A 155 -11.11 1.40 1.63
CA VAL A 155 -11.74 2.54 2.31
C VAL A 155 -10.66 3.42 2.97
N ASN A 156 -10.90 4.72 3.03
CA ASN A 156 -9.90 5.72 3.47
C ASN A 156 -9.70 5.79 4.99
N MET A 157 -10.13 4.75 5.72
CA MET A 157 -9.95 4.63 7.17
C MET A 157 -9.88 3.18 7.59
N THR A 158 -9.38 2.90 8.78
CA THR A 158 -9.39 1.55 9.34
C THR A 158 -10.82 1.07 9.58
N HIS A 159 -11.16 -0.11 9.06
CA HIS A 159 -12.49 -0.70 9.13
C HIS A 159 -12.45 -2.11 9.74
N SER A 160 -12.90 -2.25 10.98
CA SER A 160 -12.72 -3.47 11.79
C SER A 160 -13.20 -4.77 11.14
N GLN A 161 -14.28 -4.75 10.34
CA GLN A 161 -14.78 -5.96 9.68
C GLN A 161 -13.91 -6.38 8.50
N ILE A 162 -13.31 -5.42 7.77
CA ILE A 162 -12.33 -5.70 6.71
C ILE A 162 -11.08 -6.28 7.36
N GLU A 163 -10.55 -5.63 8.42
CA GLU A 163 -9.37 -6.10 9.16
C GLU A 163 -9.56 -7.55 9.64
N LYS A 164 -10.73 -7.83 10.25
CA LYS A 164 -11.04 -9.18 10.70
C LYS A 164 -11.08 -10.19 9.55
N SER A 165 -11.69 -9.84 8.41
CA SER A 165 -11.77 -10.76 7.26
C SER A 165 -10.42 -11.06 6.65
N VAL A 166 -9.51 -10.06 6.62
CA VAL A 166 -8.10 -10.24 6.22
C VAL A 166 -7.39 -11.20 7.17
N ASN A 167 -7.52 -10.99 8.48
CA ASN A 167 -6.90 -11.89 9.46
C ASN A 167 -7.44 -13.32 9.36
N ASP A 168 -8.76 -13.48 9.15
CA ASP A 168 -9.37 -14.79 8.97
C ASP A 168 -8.83 -15.48 7.69
N ALA A 169 -8.63 -14.75 6.58
CA ALA A 169 -8.03 -15.28 5.36
C ALA A 169 -6.56 -15.71 5.57
N VAL A 170 -5.75 -14.84 6.21
CA VAL A 170 -4.33 -15.14 6.52
C VAL A 170 -4.20 -16.36 7.44
N LYS A 171 -5.07 -16.50 8.45
CA LYS A 171 -5.13 -17.70 9.32
C LYS A 171 -5.46 -18.99 8.56
N ASN A 172 -6.16 -18.89 7.44
CA ASN A 172 -6.42 -20.02 6.54
C ASN A 172 -5.27 -20.26 5.53
N GLY A 173 -4.13 -19.62 5.70
CA GLY A 173 -2.94 -19.80 4.85
C GLY A 173 -2.93 -18.96 3.57
N ILE A 174 -3.86 -18.02 3.41
CA ILE A 174 -3.98 -17.19 2.21
C ILE A 174 -3.12 -15.93 2.35
N VAL A 175 -2.29 -15.63 1.37
CA VAL A 175 -1.53 -14.38 1.33
C VAL A 175 -2.43 -13.25 0.84
N VAL A 176 -2.60 -12.20 1.65
CA VAL A 176 -3.38 -11.03 1.29
C VAL A 176 -2.46 -9.87 0.92
N VAL A 177 -2.60 -9.36 -0.30
CA VAL A 177 -1.86 -8.22 -0.83
C VAL A 177 -2.82 -7.06 -1.04
N ALA A 178 -2.50 -5.90 -0.49
CA ALA A 178 -3.35 -4.72 -0.53
C ALA A 178 -2.60 -3.50 -1.08
N ALA A 179 -3.27 -2.71 -1.91
CA ALA A 179 -2.79 -1.40 -2.30
C ALA A 179 -2.77 -0.45 -1.09
N ALA A 180 -1.74 0.40 -0.96
CA ALA A 180 -1.65 1.38 0.12
C ALA A 180 -2.71 2.49 0.00
N GLY A 181 -3.19 2.78 -1.21
CA GLY A 181 -4.10 3.88 -1.51
C GLY A 181 -3.42 5.03 -2.23
N ASN A 182 -4.23 5.97 -2.75
CA ASN A 182 -3.77 7.08 -3.59
C ASN A 182 -4.05 8.45 -2.93
N SER A 183 -4.01 8.51 -1.61
CA SER A 183 -4.31 9.73 -0.81
C SER A 183 -3.05 10.42 -0.28
N GLY A 184 -1.85 10.05 -0.76
CA GLY A 184 -0.59 10.74 -0.47
C GLY A 184 -0.57 12.17 -1.03
N PRO A 185 0.43 12.97 -0.69
CA PRO A 185 1.62 12.67 0.12
C PRO A 185 1.43 12.81 1.64
N ASP A 186 0.24 13.13 2.10
CA ASP A 186 -0.04 13.32 3.53
C ASP A 186 0.25 12.03 4.33
N SER A 187 0.77 12.17 5.53
CA SER A 187 0.92 11.09 6.49
C SER A 187 -0.44 10.56 6.98
N ASN A 188 -0.48 9.35 7.54
CA ASN A 188 -1.71 8.69 8.02
C ASN A 188 -2.81 8.57 6.93
N SER A 189 -2.42 8.36 5.68
CA SER A 189 -3.34 8.32 4.54
C SER A 189 -3.66 6.90 4.05
N ILE A 190 -3.10 5.86 4.67
CA ILE A 190 -3.42 4.46 4.37
C ILE A 190 -4.72 4.05 5.06
N GLY A 191 -5.64 3.41 4.32
CA GLY A 191 -6.88 2.86 4.84
C GLY A 191 -6.96 1.33 4.73
N SER A 192 -8.09 0.75 5.17
CA SER A 192 -8.31 -0.71 5.07
C SER A 192 -8.54 -1.15 3.62
N PRO A 193 -7.97 -2.31 3.21
CA PRO A 193 -7.25 -3.31 4.01
C PRO A 193 -5.75 -3.04 4.22
N GLY A 194 -5.20 -1.95 3.67
CA GLY A 194 -3.77 -1.61 3.74
C GLY A 194 -3.24 -1.37 5.16
N THR A 195 -4.12 -1.00 6.10
CA THR A 195 -3.77 -0.84 7.53
C THR A 195 -3.54 -2.16 8.25
N ASN A 196 -3.94 -3.30 7.67
CA ASN A 196 -3.83 -4.60 8.34
C ASN A 196 -2.36 -5.04 8.54
N PRO A 197 -1.94 -5.41 9.76
CA PRO A 197 -0.56 -5.86 10.02
C PRO A 197 -0.21 -7.17 9.30
N ASN A 198 -1.19 -8.03 9.03
CA ASN A 198 -0.98 -9.34 8.41
C ASN A 198 -1.09 -9.31 6.87
N ALA A 199 -1.70 -8.28 6.28
CA ALA A 199 -1.63 -8.05 4.84
C ALA A 199 -0.24 -7.55 4.41
N ILE A 200 0.11 -7.76 3.14
CA ILE A 200 1.26 -7.12 2.49
C ILE A 200 0.75 -5.86 1.81
N THR A 201 1.10 -4.70 2.35
CA THR A 201 0.65 -3.40 1.85
C THR A 201 1.68 -2.79 0.92
N VAL A 202 1.25 -2.40 -0.28
CA VAL A 202 2.14 -2.01 -1.37
C VAL A 202 1.92 -0.56 -1.76
N GLY A 203 2.98 0.26 -1.62
CA GLY A 203 3.04 1.61 -2.16
C GLY A 203 3.51 1.63 -3.61
N ALA A 204 3.44 2.78 -4.28
CA ALA A 204 3.76 2.94 -5.68
C ALA A 204 5.05 3.72 -5.92
N THR A 205 5.96 3.15 -6.75
CA THR A 205 7.09 3.86 -7.33
C THR A 205 6.85 4.16 -8.81
N TYR A 206 7.68 5.00 -9.39
CA TYR A 206 7.84 5.06 -10.82
C TYR A 206 8.41 3.74 -11.35
N ASN A 207 8.62 3.62 -12.66
CA ASN A 207 9.20 2.43 -13.26
C ASN A 207 10.40 2.81 -14.15
N ASN A 208 11.16 1.82 -14.62
CA ASN A 208 12.36 2.03 -15.45
C ASN A 208 12.01 2.28 -16.92
N ARG A 209 11.11 3.22 -17.18
CA ARG A 209 10.69 3.64 -18.50
C ARG A 209 11.35 4.98 -18.85
N GLU A 210 11.94 5.13 -20.03
CA GLU A 210 12.59 6.39 -20.44
C GLU A 210 11.64 7.60 -20.41
N SER A 211 10.35 7.37 -20.68
CA SER A 211 9.31 8.39 -20.59
C SER A 211 8.72 8.59 -19.19
N SER A 212 9.17 7.80 -18.21
CA SER A 212 8.67 7.85 -16.82
C SER A 212 9.41 8.93 -16.06
N MET A 213 8.88 10.15 -16.14
CA MET A 213 9.43 11.30 -15.42
C MET A 213 8.75 11.43 -14.06
N VAL A 214 9.53 11.83 -13.07
CA VAL A 214 9.05 12.25 -11.75
C VAL A 214 8.80 13.75 -11.80
N SER A 215 7.73 14.22 -11.18
CA SER A 215 7.54 15.63 -10.88
C SER A 215 7.26 15.84 -9.41
N THR A 216 7.80 16.91 -8.85
CA THR A 216 7.50 17.37 -7.51
C THR A 216 7.07 18.83 -7.54
N LEU A 217 6.17 19.19 -6.62
CA LEU A 217 5.78 20.56 -6.36
C LEU A 217 5.77 20.79 -4.85
N GLN A 218 6.49 21.80 -4.41
CA GLN A 218 6.51 22.25 -3.02
C GLN A 218 6.16 23.74 -2.94
N ILE A 219 5.31 24.12 -1.99
CA ILE A 219 4.93 25.50 -1.70
C ILE A 219 4.98 25.67 -0.19
N ASP A 220 5.78 26.63 0.32
CA ASP A 220 5.94 26.90 1.75
C ASP A 220 6.26 25.67 2.61
N GLY A 221 7.02 24.70 2.04
CA GLY A 221 7.37 23.45 2.70
C GLY A 221 6.32 22.34 2.59
N GLU A 222 5.12 22.62 2.06
CA GLU A 222 4.08 21.62 1.80
C GLU A 222 4.26 21.01 0.42
N HIS A 223 4.16 19.67 0.33
CA HIS A 223 4.17 18.92 -0.93
C HIS A 223 2.76 18.75 -1.49
N PHE A 224 2.61 18.97 -2.78
CA PHE A 224 1.36 18.83 -3.51
C PHE A 224 1.40 17.65 -4.47
N GLN A 225 0.25 17.01 -4.67
CA GLN A 225 0.13 15.89 -5.58
C GLN A 225 0.18 16.34 -7.03
N VAL A 226 1.25 15.99 -7.74
CA VAL A 226 1.44 16.30 -9.15
C VAL A 226 1.95 15.08 -9.92
N LEU A 227 1.68 15.05 -11.23
CA LEU A 227 2.25 14.08 -12.17
C LEU A 227 2.81 14.83 -13.38
N PRO A 228 3.94 14.42 -13.93
CA PRO A 228 4.44 14.98 -15.17
C PRO A 228 3.50 14.60 -16.32
N MET A 229 3.24 15.53 -17.22
CA MET A 229 2.52 15.19 -18.45
C MET A 229 3.43 14.41 -19.40
N VAL A 230 2.89 13.43 -20.10
CA VAL A 230 3.63 12.65 -21.10
C VAL A 230 4.22 13.60 -22.16
N GLY A 231 5.52 13.49 -22.37
CA GLY A 231 6.26 14.37 -23.28
C GLY A 231 6.71 15.69 -22.64
N THR A 232 6.55 15.90 -21.34
CA THR A 232 7.01 17.09 -20.64
C THR A 232 8.53 17.25 -20.72
N LYS A 233 9.01 18.49 -20.59
CA LYS A 233 10.44 18.79 -20.56
C LYS A 233 11.05 18.49 -19.19
N THR A 234 12.17 17.80 -19.17
CA THR A 234 13.02 17.66 -17.98
C THR A 234 13.85 18.92 -17.74
N ILE A 235 14.22 19.12 -16.48
CA ILE A 235 15.06 20.23 -16.04
C ILE A 235 16.23 19.70 -15.20
N SER A 236 17.38 20.38 -15.29
CA SER A 236 18.58 20.04 -14.53
C SER A 236 18.62 20.67 -13.13
N GLU A 237 17.88 21.73 -12.93
CA GLU A 237 17.80 22.46 -11.66
C GLU A 237 16.34 22.77 -11.36
N PRO A 238 15.90 22.74 -10.09
CA PRO A 238 14.54 23.10 -9.70
C PRO A 238 14.16 24.53 -10.12
N ILE A 239 12.96 24.71 -10.63
CA ILE A 239 12.39 26.03 -10.89
C ILE A 239 11.78 26.55 -9.60
N ILE A 240 12.30 27.68 -9.11
CA ILE A 240 11.78 28.37 -7.92
C ILE A 240 11.24 29.74 -8.39
N ALA A 241 9.92 29.89 -8.39
CA ALA A 241 9.28 31.08 -8.93
C ALA A 241 7.90 31.34 -8.29
N ASP A 242 7.43 32.60 -8.44
CA ASP A 242 6.05 32.95 -8.07
C ASP A 242 5.04 32.14 -8.90
N ILE A 243 3.92 31.78 -8.27
CA ILE A 243 2.81 31.11 -8.97
C ILE A 243 1.77 32.16 -9.37
N GLU A 244 1.34 32.12 -10.63
CA GLU A 244 0.33 33.02 -11.16
C GLU A 244 -0.84 32.22 -11.77
N PHE A 245 -2.09 32.68 -11.58
CA PHE A 245 -3.25 32.02 -12.17
C PHE A 245 -3.46 32.48 -13.61
N GLY A 246 -3.34 31.54 -14.54
CA GLY A 246 -3.44 31.74 -15.99
C GLY A 246 -4.78 31.32 -16.61
N GLU A 247 -5.88 31.28 -15.83
CA GLU A 247 -7.20 30.83 -16.28
C GLU A 247 -7.12 29.45 -16.96
N PHE A 248 -7.45 29.36 -18.24
CA PHE A 248 -7.32 28.13 -19.07
C PHE A 248 -6.02 28.09 -19.88
N SER A 249 -5.12 29.06 -19.68
CA SER A 249 -3.84 29.22 -20.40
C SER A 249 -4.00 29.27 -21.94
N ARG A 250 -5.07 29.90 -22.43
CA ARG A 250 -5.24 30.26 -23.84
C ARG A 250 -4.50 31.56 -24.14
N GLU A 251 -4.23 31.84 -25.42
CA GLU A 251 -3.60 33.12 -25.82
C GLU A 251 -4.30 34.34 -25.24
N GLN A 252 -5.63 34.35 -25.24
CA GLN A 252 -6.44 35.45 -24.74
C GLN A 252 -6.38 35.58 -23.20
N ASP A 253 -6.25 34.47 -22.48
CA ASP A 253 -6.22 34.45 -21.02
C ASP A 253 -4.91 35.06 -20.49
N LEU A 254 -3.79 34.79 -21.16
CA LEU A 254 -2.46 35.23 -20.75
C LEU A 254 -2.09 36.65 -21.23
N LYS A 255 -2.89 37.25 -22.11
CA LYS A 255 -2.57 38.51 -22.78
C LYS A 255 -2.40 39.71 -21.82
N ASN A 256 -3.06 39.69 -20.67
CA ASN A 256 -3.04 40.78 -19.69
C ASN A 256 -2.47 40.34 -18.33
N ILE A 257 -1.88 39.17 -18.27
CA ILE A 257 -1.27 38.62 -17.05
C ILE A 257 0.25 38.64 -17.21
N ASP A 258 0.95 39.12 -16.21
CA ASP A 258 2.43 39.04 -16.17
C ASP A 258 2.85 37.65 -15.73
N VAL A 259 3.18 36.79 -16.69
CA VAL A 259 3.57 35.39 -16.48
C VAL A 259 5.06 35.15 -16.66
N LYS A 260 5.82 36.20 -17.01
CA LYS A 260 7.24 36.07 -17.30
C LYS A 260 8.04 35.69 -16.07
N GLY A 261 8.79 34.59 -16.17
CA GLY A 261 9.59 34.05 -15.07
C GLY A 261 8.76 33.42 -13.95
N LYS A 262 7.48 33.09 -14.20
CA LYS A 262 6.57 32.52 -13.19
C LYS A 262 6.16 31.08 -13.55
N ILE A 263 5.62 30.39 -12.56
CA ILE A 263 4.91 29.13 -12.71
C ILE A 263 3.43 29.44 -12.93
N ILE A 264 2.83 28.91 -14.00
CA ILE A 264 1.42 29.13 -14.30
C ILE A 264 0.59 28.02 -13.69
N LEU A 265 -0.42 28.38 -12.89
CA LEU A 265 -1.51 27.50 -12.51
C LEU A 265 -2.68 27.72 -13.47
N ALA A 266 -3.11 26.66 -14.18
CA ALA A 266 -4.22 26.73 -15.13
C ALA A 266 -5.27 25.65 -14.85
N GLU A 267 -6.51 25.88 -15.30
CA GLU A 267 -7.59 24.91 -15.21
C GLU A 267 -7.64 24.02 -16.47
N ARG A 268 -7.96 22.74 -16.29
CA ARG A 268 -8.20 21.80 -17.37
C ARG A 268 -9.50 22.16 -18.12
N GLY A 269 -9.53 21.98 -19.47
CA GLY A 269 -10.66 22.34 -20.33
C GLY A 269 -10.62 23.81 -20.74
N GLY A 270 -11.76 24.40 -20.99
CA GLY A 270 -11.96 25.79 -21.39
C GLY A 270 -13.14 26.42 -20.67
N GLU A 271 -13.52 27.63 -21.07
CA GLU A 271 -14.59 28.42 -20.44
C GLU A 271 -15.97 27.75 -20.54
N ASN A 272 -16.20 27.02 -21.62
CA ASN A 272 -17.43 26.26 -21.81
C ASN A 272 -17.18 24.78 -21.48
N PRO A 273 -18.16 24.05 -20.91
CA PRO A 273 -17.98 22.65 -20.51
C PRO A 273 -17.50 21.70 -21.62
N ASP A 274 -17.86 22.01 -22.88
CA ASP A 274 -17.51 21.21 -24.07
C ASP A 274 -16.28 21.75 -24.82
N GLU A 275 -15.63 22.80 -24.30
CA GLU A 275 -14.46 23.39 -24.93
C GLU A 275 -13.22 22.57 -24.61
N ILE A 276 -12.59 22.03 -25.64
CA ILE A 276 -11.33 21.30 -25.54
C ILE A 276 -10.18 22.28 -25.81
N VAL A 277 -9.35 22.54 -24.80
CA VAL A 277 -8.08 23.23 -24.95
C VAL A 277 -6.98 22.21 -24.70
N TYR A 278 -6.23 21.87 -25.74
CA TYR A 278 -5.16 20.87 -25.63
C TYR A 278 -4.05 21.30 -24.68
N PHE A 279 -3.46 20.36 -23.98
CA PHE A 279 -2.36 20.64 -23.06
C PHE A 279 -1.13 21.21 -23.77
N SER A 280 -0.88 20.75 -24.99
CA SER A 280 0.17 21.31 -25.88
C SER A 280 -0.06 22.79 -26.19
N ASP A 281 -1.31 23.23 -26.38
CA ASP A 281 -1.62 24.65 -26.60
C ASP A 281 -1.46 25.46 -25.31
N LYS A 282 -1.90 24.92 -24.16
CA LYS A 282 -1.70 25.56 -22.86
C LYS A 282 -0.21 25.77 -22.55
N GLU A 283 0.61 24.74 -22.74
CA GLU A 283 2.06 24.80 -22.57
C GLU A 283 2.68 25.84 -23.51
N LYS A 284 2.36 25.75 -24.81
CA LYS A 284 2.87 26.65 -25.84
C LYS A 284 2.59 28.12 -25.54
N PHE A 285 1.36 28.45 -25.16
CA PHE A 285 1.01 29.85 -24.86
C PHE A 285 1.68 30.32 -23.57
N ALA A 286 1.77 29.49 -22.54
CA ALA A 286 2.53 29.81 -21.31
C ALA A 286 4.01 30.08 -21.64
N ALA A 287 4.66 29.17 -22.38
CA ALA A 287 6.05 29.31 -22.79
C ALA A 287 6.31 30.56 -23.66
N MET A 288 5.45 30.83 -24.66
CA MET A 288 5.57 32.00 -25.52
C MET A 288 5.47 33.33 -24.75
N ASN A 289 4.76 33.37 -23.62
CA ASN A 289 4.67 34.53 -22.73
C ASN A 289 5.76 34.54 -21.66
N GLY A 290 6.71 33.57 -21.68
CA GLY A 290 7.89 33.53 -20.82
C GLY A 290 7.66 32.90 -19.46
N ALA A 291 6.66 32.06 -19.30
CA ALA A 291 6.50 31.21 -18.10
C ALA A 291 7.63 30.18 -18.04
N GLU A 292 8.01 29.80 -16.80
CA GLU A 292 9.06 28.81 -16.53
C GLU A 292 8.49 27.37 -16.42
N ALA A 293 7.25 27.23 -15.96
CA ALA A 293 6.53 25.96 -15.87
C ALA A 293 5.00 26.19 -15.93
N ILE A 294 4.26 25.13 -16.26
CA ILE A 294 2.80 25.14 -16.18
C ILE A 294 2.27 23.94 -15.37
N ILE A 295 1.35 24.21 -14.47
CA ILE A 295 0.60 23.23 -13.68
C ILE A 295 -0.85 23.33 -14.09
N VAL A 296 -1.45 22.24 -14.56
CA VAL A 296 -2.86 22.22 -14.96
C VAL A 296 -3.63 21.36 -13.98
N TYR A 297 -4.52 21.97 -13.20
CA TYR A 297 -5.36 21.23 -12.27
C TYR A 297 -6.63 20.70 -12.95
N ASN A 298 -7.11 19.56 -12.45
CA ASN A 298 -8.28 18.91 -13.01
C ASN A 298 -9.56 19.75 -12.80
N ASN A 299 -10.48 19.72 -13.74
CA ASN A 299 -11.81 20.31 -13.63
C ASN A 299 -12.85 19.35 -13.02
N ARG A 300 -12.43 18.14 -12.62
CA ARG A 300 -13.21 17.10 -11.93
C ARG A 300 -12.40 16.57 -10.74
N PRO A 301 -13.04 15.94 -9.73
CA PRO A 301 -12.32 15.30 -8.64
C PRO A 301 -11.24 14.31 -9.14
N GLY A 302 -10.16 14.19 -8.38
CA GLY A 302 -9.04 13.30 -8.66
C GLY A 302 -7.95 13.90 -9.56
N ILE A 303 -6.84 13.15 -9.69
CA ILE A 303 -5.75 13.47 -10.59
C ILE A 303 -6.04 12.90 -11.99
N TYR A 304 -5.33 13.38 -13.00
CA TYR A 304 -5.45 12.87 -14.37
C TYR A 304 -4.06 12.77 -15.02
N PHE A 305 -3.99 11.98 -16.07
CA PHE A 305 -2.79 11.88 -16.92
C PHE A 305 -2.93 12.84 -18.09
N GLY A 306 -2.07 13.86 -18.11
CA GLY A 306 -2.00 14.79 -19.24
C GLY A 306 -0.99 14.29 -20.28
N GLU A 307 -1.30 14.51 -21.55
CA GLU A 307 -0.42 14.22 -22.68
C GLU A 307 -0.19 15.49 -23.49
N LEU A 308 1.07 15.88 -23.66
CA LEU A 308 1.46 17.01 -24.51
C LEU A 308 1.58 16.60 -25.97
N ILE A 309 1.95 15.34 -26.23
CA ILE A 309 2.14 14.80 -27.56
C ILE A 309 1.05 13.74 -27.81
N HIS A 310 0.16 14.01 -28.74
CA HIS A 310 -0.95 13.15 -29.13
C HIS A 310 -1.21 13.27 -30.65
N GLU A 311 -2.12 12.49 -31.22
CA GLU A 311 -2.39 12.41 -32.66
C GLU A 311 -2.76 13.76 -33.33
N PHE A 312 -3.30 14.71 -32.58
CA PHE A 312 -3.66 16.05 -33.06
C PHE A 312 -2.58 17.10 -32.79
N THR A 313 -1.44 16.71 -32.19
CA THR A 313 -0.34 17.64 -31.93
C THR A 313 0.33 18.03 -33.24
N PRO A 314 0.61 19.32 -33.51
CA PRO A 314 1.28 19.75 -34.72
C PRO A 314 2.64 19.06 -34.91
N GLU A 315 2.95 18.68 -36.16
CA GLU A 315 4.25 18.09 -36.47
C GLU A 315 5.39 19.06 -36.10
N GLY A 316 6.39 18.54 -35.39
CA GLY A 316 7.53 19.33 -34.91
C GLY A 316 7.29 20.10 -33.59
N TYR A 317 6.13 19.93 -32.95
CA TYR A 317 5.94 20.46 -31.60
C TYR A 317 6.90 19.76 -30.62
N ASN A 318 7.58 20.57 -29.83
CA ASN A 318 8.45 20.10 -28.76
C ASN A 318 8.21 20.98 -27.53
N PRO A 319 7.79 20.42 -26.39
CA PRO A 319 7.55 21.18 -25.17
C PRO A 319 8.76 22.00 -24.73
N SER A 320 8.53 23.25 -24.38
CA SER A 320 9.57 24.22 -24.05
C SER A 320 9.76 24.39 -22.54
N ILE A 321 8.71 24.11 -21.77
CA ILE A 321 8.69 24.24 -20.30
C ILE A 321 8.11 22.96 -19.66
N PRO A 322 8.44 22.67 -18.39
CA PRO A 322 7.81 21.61 -17.61
C PRO A 322 6.29 21.80 -17.50
N SER A 323 5.56 20.71 -17.66
CA SER A 323 4.10 20.68 -17.64
C SER A 323 3.59 19.55 -16.75
N LEU A 324 2.80 19.90 -15.75
CA LEU A 324 2.35 18.99 -14.70
C LEU A 324 0.83 18.94 -14.64
N SER A 325 0.31 17.76 -14.36
CA SER A 325 -1.10 17.52 -13.99
C SER A 325 -1.25 17.61 -12.47
N MET A 326 -2.40 18.08 -12.01
CA MET A 326 -2.71 18.23 -10.59
C MET A 326 -4.15 17.85 -10.28
N THR A 327 -4.45 17.49 -9.03
CA THR A 327 -5.82 17.26 -8.57
C THR A 327 -6.65 18.55 -8.59
N GLN A 328 -7.98 18.43 -8.71
CA GLN A 328 -8.88 19.58 -8.57
C GLN A 328 -8.75 20.20 -7.16
N LYS A 329 -8.72 19.37 -6.11
CA LYS A 329 -8.63 19.80 -4.71
C LYS A 329 -7.41 20.69 -4.49
N ASP A 330 -6.24 20.23 -4.91
CA ASP A 330 -4.98 20.93 -4.70
C ASP A 330 -4.88 22.20 -5.55
N GLY A 331 -5.35 22.14 -6.81
CA GLY A 331 -5.39 23.30 -7.68
C GLY A 331 -6.28 24.42 -7.12
N LEU A 332 -7.46 24.09 -6.59
CA LEU A 332 -8.34 25.06 -5.94
C LEU A 332 -7.74 25.59 -4.63
N LYS A 333 -7.03 24.76 -3.86
CA LYS A 333 -6.30 25.20 -2.65
C LYS A 333 -5.22 26.20 -3.02
N ILE A 334 -4.35 25.90 -3.98
CA ILE A 334 -3.30 26.82 -4.43
C ILE A 334 -3.91 28.12 -4.97
N LYS A 335 -4.98 28.03 -5.77
CA LYS A 335 -5.70 29.21 -6.30
C LYS A 335 -6.18 30.15 -5.17
N GLN A 336 -6.60 29.61 -4.03
CA GLN A 336 -6.96 30.43 -2.85
C GLN A 336 -5.74 31.07 -2.17
N MET A 337 -4.59 30.39 -2.20
CA MET A 337 -3.34 30.90 -1.61
C MET A 337 -2.70 32.02 -2.42
N LEU A 338 -3.05 32.22 -3.69
CA LEU A 338 -2.42 33.20 -4.59
C LEU A 338 -2.56 34.67 -4.15
N SER A 339 -3.45 34.97 -3.21
CA SER A 339 -3.56 36.30 -2.62
C SER A 339 -2.29 36.78 -1.87
N ASP A 340 -1.42 35.82 -1.50
CA ASP A 340 -0.27 36.06 -0.62
C ASP A 340 1.10 36.01 -1.35
N ASN A 341 1.10 35.98 -2.71
CA ASN A 341 2.31 35.88 -3.55
C ASN A 341 3.19 34.68 -3.17
N ILE A 342 2.64 33.47 -3.36
CA ILE A 342 3.32 32.23 -3.00
C ILE A 342 4.41 31.83 -4.02
N ILE A 343 5.50 31.26 -3.51
CA ILE A 343 6.60 30.72 -4.31
C ILE A 343 6.47 29.21 -4.39
N GLY A 344 6.46 28.67 -5.61
CA GLY A 344 6.50 27.25 -5.87
C GLY A 344 7.90 26.78 -6.26
N THR A 345 8.24 25.58 -5.82
CA THR A 345 9.42 24.84 -6.30
C THR A 345 8.93 23.65 -7.13
N VAL A 346 9.22 23.67 -8.44
CA VAL A 346 8.89 22.60 -9.39
C VAL A 346 10.16 21.88 -9.78
N ASN A 347 10.11 20.54 -9.74
CA ASN A 347 11.18 19.71 -10.29
C ASN A 347 10.61 18.65 -11.24
N VAL A 348 11.35 18.29 -12.30
CA VAL A 348 10.99 17.24 -13.27
C VAL A 348 12.26 16.51 -13.71
N PHE A 349 12.37 15.25 -13.30
CA PHE A 349 13.58 14.44 -13.50
C PHE A 349 13.23 12.97 -13.75
N ASN A 350 14.20 12.16 -14.14
CA ASN A 350 14.02 10.70 -14.28
C ASN A 350 14.56 10.01 -13.03
N HIS A 351 13.69 9.27 -12.33
CA HIS A 351 14.07 8.47 -11.16
C HIS A 351 13.10 7.30 -10.96
N PRO A 352 13.44 6.10 -11.44
CA PRO A 352 12.50 4.96 -11.42
C PRO A 352 12.11 4.49 -10.03
N ASP A 353 12.97 4.68 -9.02
CA ASP A 353 12.71 4.30 -7.63
C ASP A 353 12.01 5.40 -6.80
N PHE A 354 11.72 6.54 -7.42
CA PHE A 354 11.03 7.61 -6.70
C PHE A 354 9.61 7.19 -6.34
N ILE A 355 9.20 7.50 -5.11
CA ILE A 355 7.85 7.17 -4.64
C ILE A 355 6.86 8.16 -5.24
N ALA A 356 5.77 7.63 -5.82
CA ALA A 356 4.72 8.45 -6.39
C ALA A 356 4.10 9.36 -5.31
N THR A 357 3.92 10.64 -5.63
CA THR A 357 3.38 11.61 -4.67
C THR A 357 1.98 11.25 -4.19
N PHE A 358 1.18 10.57 -5.02
CA PHE A 358 -0.14 10.07 -4.63
C PHE A 358 -0.09 8.84 -3.71
N SER A 359 1.03 8.09 -3.64
CA SER A 359 1.10 6.88 -2.82
C SER A 359 0.83 7.21 -1.36
N SER A 360 -0.18 6.57 -0.77
CA SER A 360 -0.53 6.76 0.64
C SER A 360 0.60 6.33 1.57
N ARG A 361 0.72 7.01 2.71
CA ARG A 361 1.82 6.88 3.67
C ARG A 361 1.32 6.57 5.06
N GLY A 362 2.16 5.89 5.84
CA GLY A 362 1.97 5.73 7.27
C GLY A 362 2.17 7.06 8.06
N PRO A 363 2.37 6.96 9.38
CA PRO A 363 2.22 5.76 10.18
C PRO A 363 0.77 5.27 10.31
N VAL A 364 0.57 3.98 10.51
CA VAL A 364 -0.76 3.41 10.80
C VAL A 364 -0.83 2.83 12.21
N SER A 365 0.29 2.51 12.79
CA SER A 365 0.43 1.94 14.12
C SER A 365 1.84 2.23 14.68
N PRO A 366 2.00 2.34 15.99
CA PRO A 366 3.32 2.42 16.61
C PRO A 366 4.08 1.08 16.60
N PHE A 367 3.42 -0.05 16.29
CA PHE A 367 3.98 -1.40 16.38
C PHE A 367 4.45 -1.98 15.05
N TYR A 368 4.13 -1.33 13.95
CA TYR A 368 4.54 -1.72 12.61
C TYR A 368 4.42 -0.53 11.65
N PHE A 369 5.25 -0.48 10.65
CA PHE A 369 5.16 0.53 9.61
C PHE A 369 4.40 0.00 8.40
N LYS A 370 3.83 0.94 7.63
CA LYS A 370 3.16 0.74 6.36
C LYS A 370 3.47 1.91 5.42
N PRO A 371 3.62 1.63 4.09
CA PRO A 371 3.48 0.31 3.43
C PRO A 371 4.57 -0.67 3.87
N ASP A 372 4.41 -1.98 3.58
CA ASP A 372 5.45 -2.99 3.87
C ASP A 372 6.61 -2.86 2.87
N LEU A 373 6.28 -2.62 1.59
CA LEU A 373 7.21 -2.40 0.49
C LEU A 373 6.53 -1.60 -0.63
N VAL A 374 7.30 -1.26 -1.65
CA VAL A 374 6.79 -0.56 -2.83
C VAL A 374 7.08 -1.34 -4.11
N ALA A 375 6.31 -1.08 -5.16
CA ALA A 375 6.50 -1.67 -6.49
C ALA A 375 6.13 -0.65 -7.58
N PRO A 376 6.51 -0.87 -8.85
CA PRO A 376 6.12 -0.02 -9.96
C PRO A 376 4.61 0.17 -10.03
N GLY A 377 4.15 1.40 -9.94
CA GLY A 377 2.74 1.77 -9.97
C GLY A 377 2.46 3.01 -10.82
N VAL A 378 3.47 3.58 -11.50
CA VAL A 378 3.30 4.76 -12.36
C VAL A 378 3.64 4.41 -13.80
N PHE A 379 2.77 4.80 -14.73
CA PHE A 379 2.89 4.54 -16.16
C PHE A 379 3.08 3.05 -16.49
N VAL A 380 2.34 2.19 -15.81
CA VAL A 380 2.33 0.74 -16.05
C VAL A 380 1.45 0.42 -17.24
N ASN A 381 2.01 -0.24 -18.27
CA ASN A 381 1.25 -0.76 -19.39
C ASN A 381 0.63 -2.11 -19.02
N THR A 382 -0.67 -2.28 -19.26
CA THR A 382 -1.39 -3.50 -18.92
C THR A 382 -2.60 -3.73 -19.83
N THR A 383 -3.22 -4.91 -19.70
CA THR A 383 -4.46 -5.28 -20.43
C THR A 383 -5.61 -4.33 -20.08
N SER A 384 -6.57 -4.18 -20.99
CA SER A 384 -7.74 -3.32 -20.78
C SER A 384 -9.02 -4.00 -21.25
N VAL A 385 -10.18 -3.46 -20.89
CA VAL A 385 -11.44 -3.82 -21.55
C VAL A 385 -11.36 -3.55 -23.06
N ASN A 386 -12.23 -4.17 -23.85
CA ASN A 386 -12.22 -4.08 -25.32
C ASN A 386 -10.98 -4.68 -26.00
N ASN A 387 -10.23 -5.53 -25.30
CA ASN A 387 -9.06 -6.25 -25.82
C ASN A 387 -7.90 -5.34 -26.25
N TYR A 388 -7.75 -4.18 -25.62
CA TYR A 388 -6.64 -3.26 -25.82
C TYR A 388 -5.70 -3.26 -24.61
N TYR A 389 -4.63 -2.49 -24.71
CA TYR A 389 -3.69 -2.20 -23.64
C TYR A 389 -3.80 -0.74 -23.23
N ASN A 390 -3.52 -0.44 -21.97
CA ASN A 390 -3.59 0.91 -21.45
C ASN A 390 -2.44 1.19 -20.50
N ILE A 391 -1.96 2.42 -20.52
CA ILE A 391 -0.96 2.92 -19.57
C ILE A 391 -1.70 3.57 -18.42
N THR A 392 -1.39 3.16 -17.20
CA THR A 392 -2.13 3.56 -16.02
C THR A 392 -1.20 3.83 -14.82
N SER A 393 -1.75 4.45 -13.75
CA SER A 393 -0.99 4.72 -12.53
C SER A 393 -1.87 4.65 -11.30
N GLY A 394 -1.31 4.15 -10.20
CA GLY A 394 -1.96 3.96 -8.92
C GLY A 394 -1.25 2.88 -8.10
N THR A 395 -1.42 2.89 -6.79
CA THR A 395 -1.01 1.77 -5.92
C THR A 395 -1.76 0.48 -6.27
N SER A 396 -2.93 0.61 -6.92
CA SER A 396 -3.70 -0.50 -7.49
C SER A 396 -2.93 -1.31 -8.53
N TYR A 397 -1.93 -0.71 -9.18
CA TYR A 397 -1.08 -1.36 -10.18
C TYR A 397 0.27 -1.79 -9.60
N ALA A 398 0.66 -1.27 -8.44
CA ALA A 398 1.81 -1.75 -7.68
C ALA A 398 1.52 -3.08 -6.96
N ALA A 399 0.37 -3.20 -6.30
CA ALA A 399 -0.04 -4.40 -5.57
C ALA A 399 -0.03 -5.69 -6.42
N PRO A 400 -0.54 -5.73 -7.67
CA PRO A 400 -0.50 -6.92 -8.48
C PRO A 400 0.91 -7.39 -8.89
N HIS A 401 1.92 -6.51 -8.94
CA HIS A 401 3.32 -6.96 -9.09
C HIS A 401 3.75 -7.84 -7.91
N VAL A 402 3.36 -7.45 -6.70
CA VAL A 402 3.63 -8.23 -5.47
C VAL A 402 2.81 -9.53 -5.47
N SER A 403 1.53 -9.48 -5.85
CA SER A 403 0.69 -10.69 -5.95
C SER A 403 1.26 -11.71 -6.95
N GLY A 404 1.76 -11.24 -8.09
CA GLY A 404 2.48 -12.08 -9.05
C GLY A 404 3.77 -12.67 -8.47
N ALA A 405 4.57 -11.87 -7.75
CA ALA A 405 5.77 -12.36 -7.07
C ALA A 405 5.44 -13.43 -6.01
N VAL A 406 4.37 -13.24 -5.23
CA VAL A 406 3.85 -14.27 -4.30
C VAL A 406 3.49 -15.54 -5.05
N ALA A 407 2.82 -15.44 -6.21
CA ALA A 407 2.45 -16.61 -7.01
C ALA A 407 3.69 -17.39 -7.50
N LEU A 408 4.77 -16.69 -7.88
CA LEU A 408 6.04 -17.36 -8.23
C LEU A 408 6.70 -18.03 -7.02
N LEU A 409 6.68 -17.42 -5.84
CA LEU A 409 7.24 -18.01 -4.62
C LEU A 409 6.46 -19.24 -4.17
N LEU A 410 5.12 -19.20 -4.19
CA LEU A 410 4.27 -20.35 -3.87
C LEU A 410 4.38 -21.45 -4.93
N ASN A 411 4.55 -21.11 -6.21
CA ASN A 411 4.82 -22.11 -7.24
C ASN A 411 6.17 -22.82 -7.03
N LYS A 412 7.18 -22.10 -6.51
CA LYS A 412 8.48 -22.69 -6.10
C LYS A 412 8.34 -23.56 -4.85
N ASN A 413 7.62 -23.10 -3.85
CA ASN A 413 7.42 -23.79 -2.58
C ASN A 413 5.99 -23.56 -2.04
N PRO A 414 5.05 -24.48 -2.30
CA PRO A 414 3.66 -24.35 -1.87
C PRO A 414 3.43 -24.38 -0.36
N GLU A 415 4.42 -24.79 0.42
CA GLU A 415 4.32 -24.91 1.88
C GLU A 415 4.65 -23.58 2.62
N PHE A 416 5.03 -22.53 1.90
CA PHE A 416 5.28 -21.23 2.54
C PHE A 416 4.04 -20.69 3.22
N SER A 417 4.18 -20.30 4.48
CA SER A 417 3.15 -19.55 5.19
C SER A 417 3.07 -18.09 4.71
N PRO A 418 1.93 -17.42 4.91
CA PRO A 418 1.80 -15.99 4.60
C PRO A 418 2.85 -15.12 5.30
N GLU A 419 3.22 -15.46 6.54
CA GLU A 419 4.25 -14.74 7.30
C GLU A 419 5.64 -14.94 6.69
N GLN A 420 5.98 -16.16 6.25
CA GLN A 420 7.24 -16.44 5.55
C GLN A 420 7.33 -15.69 4.22
N ILE A 421 6.28 -15.71 3.41
CA ILE A 421 6.20 -14.97 2.15
C ILE A 421 6.39 -13.47 2.40
N LYS A 422 5.65 -12.90 3.36
CA LYS A 422 5.78 -11.49 3.74
C LYS A 422 7.20 -11.15 4.16
N SER A 423 7.82 -12.00 4.98
CA SER A 423 9.19 -11.82 5.43
C SER A 423 10.19 -11.85 4.28
N ILE A 424 10.11 -12.84 3.39
CA ILE A 424 11.00 -12.93 2.23
C ILE A 424 10.91 -11.65 1.40
N LEU A 425 9.71 -11.18 1.08
CA LEU A 425 9.51 -10.00 0.24
C LEU A 425 10.04 -8.71 0.90
N ILE A 426 9.81 -8.53 2.20
CA ILE A 426 10.31 -7.37 2.95
C ILE A 426 11.84 -7.40 3.03
N THR A 427 12.40 -8.53 3.44
CA THR A 427 13.84 -8.60 3.73
C THR A 427 14.72 -8.62 2.48
N THR A 428 14.19 -9.03 1.34
CA THR A 428 14.92 -9.07 0.05
C THR A 428 14.64 -7.89 -0.86
N SER A 429 13.81 -6.91 -0.44
CA SER A 429 13.52 -5.71 -1.23
C SER A 429 14.76 -4.83 -1.37
N ASP A 430 14.83 -4.08 -2.48
CA ASP A 430 15.93 -3.14 -2.74
C ASP A 430 15.70 -1.84 -1.97
N VAL A 431 16.71 -1.39 -1.24
CA VAL A 431 16.67 -0.08 -0.57
C VAL A 431 16.62 1.02 -1.60
N ILE A 432 15.65 1.92 -1.48
CA ILE A 432 15.45 3.05 -2.40
C ILE A 432 15.75 4.38 -1.71
N ALA A 433 16.11 5.37 -2.53
CA ALA A 433 16.46 6.70 -2.08
C ALA A 433 15.86 7.76 -3.02
N ASP A 434 15.85 9.01 -2.60
CA ASP A 434 15.49 10.15 -3.43
C ASP A 434 16.63 10.55 -4.40
N GLU A 435 16.43 11.62 -5.17
CA GLU A 435 17.40 12.14 -6.14
C GLU A 435 18.70 12.65 -5.50
N TYR A 436 18.73 12.86 -4.20
CA TYR A 436 19.92 13.28 -3.43
C TYR A 436 20.63 12.10 -2.75
N GLY A 437 20.08 10.89 -2.87
CA GLY A 437 20.59 9.69 -2.24
C GLY A 437 20.15 9.53 -0.78
N GLN A 438 19.18 10.33 -0.31
CA GLN A 438 18.57 10.16 0.99
C GLN A 438 17.55 9.02 0.92
N LYS A 439 17.68 8.02 1.79
CA LYS A 439 16.74 6.88 1.85
C LYS A 439 15.34 7.39 2.24
N PHE A 440 14.33 6.85 1.58
CA PHE A 440 12.96 7.06 2.02
C PHE A 440 12.71 6.42 3.38
N ASP A 441 11.92 7.10 4.23
CA ASP A 441 11.48 6.57 5.52
C ASP A 441 10.54 5.37 5.36
N PHE A 442 10.42 4.56 6.42
CA PHE A 442 9.62 3.33 6.37
C PHE A 442 8.13 3.59 6.20
N ASN A 443 7.61 4.73 6.67
CA ASN A 443 6.21 5.09 6.51
C ASN A 443 5.88 5.57 5.09
N THR A 444 6.90 5.88 4.29
CA THR A 444 6.78 6.31 2.89
C THR A 444 7.13 5.17 1.91
N GLY A 445 8.27 4.51 2.12
CA GLY A 445 8.82 3.53 1.19
C GLY A 445 8.80 2.08 1.67
N GLY A 446 8.33 1.84 2.89
CA GLY A 446 8.45 0.52 3.50
C GLY A 446 9.90 0.06 3.59
N ALA A 447 10.11 -1.22 3.43
CA ALA A 447 11.46 -1.77 3.36
C ALA A 447 12.20 -1.36 2.08
N GLY A 448 11.48 -1.07 0.99
CA GLY A 448 12.04 -0.69 -0.30
C GLY A 448 11.27 -1.28 -1.48
N ARG A 449 11.89 -1.29 -2.68
CA ARG A 449 11.27 -1.80 -3.90
C ARG A 449 11.32 -3.33 -3.95
N LEU A 450 10.22 -3.94 -4.41
CA LEU A 450 10.12 -5.37 -4.72
C LEU A 450 11.31 -5.85 -5.58
N ASN A 451 11.96 -6.93 -5.14
CA ASN A 451 13.01 -7.62 -5.88
C ASN A 451 12.69 -9.13 -5.97
N VAL A 452 12.05 -9.51 -7.07
CA VAL A 452 11.58 -10.89 -7.29
C VAL A 452 12.74 -11.88 -7.43
N THR A 453 13.85 -11.45 -8.04
CA THR A 453 15.05 -12.29 -8.18
C THR A 453 15.64 -12.63 -6.82
N SER A 454 15.84 -11.64 -5.94
CA SER A 454 16.39 -11.86 -4.59
C SER A 454 15.43 -12.68 -3.73
N ALA A 455 14.12 -12.39 -3.78
CA ALA A 455 13.09 -13.16 -3.09
C ALA A 455 13.08 -14.63 -3.55
N TYR A 456 13.14 -14.87 -4.85
CA TYR A 456 13.19 -16.23 -5.41
C TYR A 456 14.48 -16.97 -5.01
N LYS A 457 15.63 -16.29 -4.99
CA LYS A 457 16.93 -16.90 -4.63
C LYS A 457 17.10 -17.10 -3.14
N SER A 458 16.28 -16.46 -2.31
CA SER A 458 16.41 -16.63 -0.85
C SER A 458 16.31 -18.09 -0.44
N GLU A 459 17.20 -18.50 0.44
CA GLU A 459 17.23 -19.82 1.09
C GLU A 459 17.01 -19.74 2.60
N ILE A 460 16.79 -18.51 3.13
CA ILE A 460 16.46 -18.28 4.53
C ILE A 460 15.23 -17.37 4.66
N VAL A 461 14.54 -17.51 5.78
CA VAL A 461 13.45 -16.63 6.21
C VAL A 461 13.83 -16.02 7.55
N LEU A 462 13.65 -14.72 7.72
CA LEU A 462 13.97 -13.97 8.94
C LEU A 462 12.67 -13.54 9.63
N LEU A 463 12.38 -14.05 10.81
CA LEU A 463 11.13 -13.82 11.54
C LEU A 463 11.39 -13.21 12.93
N PRO A 464 10.85 -12.03 13.23
CA PRO A 464 10.07 -11.14 12.36
C PRO A 464 10.93 -10.45 11.29
N PRO A 465 10.32 -9.92 10.19
CA PRO A 465 11.05 -9.29 9.09
C PRO A 465 11.62 -7.91 9.42
N ASN A 466 11.23 -7.32 10.53
CA ASN A 466 11.69 -6.02 11.03
C ASN A 466 11.67 -5.97 12.55
N LEU A 467 12.38 -5.02 13.13
CA LEU A 467 12.45 -4.83 14.57
C LEU A 467 12.07 -3.40 14.96
N ILE A 468 11.32 -3.26 16.05
CA ILE A 468 11.00 -1.98 16.67
C ILE A 468 11.56 -1.99 18.09
N PHE A 469 12.41 -1.01 18.43
CA PHE A 469 12.97 -0.83 19.75
C PHE A 469 12.35 0.39 20.42
N ASP A 470 11.79 0.18 21.60
CA ASP A 470 11.25 1.22 22.45
C ASP A 470 12.18 1.36 23.66
N LEU A 471 12.96 2.44 23.67
CA LEU A 471 13.97 2.71 24.66
C LEU A 471 13.58 3.93 25.51
N SER A 472 14.19 4.04 26.67
CA SER A 472 14.13 5.25 27.50
C SER A 472 15.51 5.58 28.07
N LEU A 473 15.67 6.79 28.60
CA LEU A 473 16.96 7.17 29.20
C LEU A 473 17.36 6.29 30.40
N GLN A 474 16.39 5.64 31.07
CA GLN A 474 16.64 4.72 32.16
C GLN A 474 16.80 3.28 31.68
N ASN A 475 16.05 2.87 30.67
CA ASN A 475 16.17 1.57 30.02
C ASN A 475 16.77 1.80 28.62
N ASN A 476 18.08 2.09 28.62
CA ASN A 476 18.83 2.51 27.44
C ASN A 476 19.33 1.36 26.55
N SER A 477 19.00 0.12 26.88
CA SER A 477 19.42 -1.06 26.10
C SER A 477 18.29 -2.07 25.98
N GLN A 478 18.11 -2.64 24.80
CA GLN A 478 17.11 -3.67 24.54
C GLN A 478 17.65 -4.71 23.55
N THR A 479 17.35 -5.98 23.79
CA THR A 479 17.66 -7.08 22.87
C THR A 479 16.38 -7.58 22.21
N LYS A 480 16.40 -7.74 20.90
CA LYS A 480 15.34 -8.37 20.11
C LYS A 480 15.92 -9.54 19.32
N ASN A 481 15.08 -10.54 19.10
CA ASN A 481 15.48 -11.81 18.48
C ASN A 481 14.84 -11.96 17.12
N ILE A 482 15.60 -12.48 16.16
CA ILE A 482 15.13 -12.91 14.85
C ILE A 482 15.39 -14.38 14.70
N GLN A 483 14.33 -15.15 14.51
CA GLN A 483 14.44 -16.56 14.16
C GLN A 483 14.83 -16.66 12.68
N ILE A 484 15.88 -17.42 12.39
CA ILE A 484 16.33 -17.71 11.04
C ILE A 484 15.87 -19.13 10.68
N GLU A 485 14.96 -19.23 9.72
CA GLU A 485 14.52 -20.50 9.18
C GLU A 485 15.28 -20.80 7.90
N SER A 486 15.96 -21.94 7.81
CA SER A 486 16.61 -22.38 6.58
C SER A 486 15.66 -23.24 5.76
N LEU A 487 15.59 -22.95 4.46
CA LEU A 487 14.73 -23.69 3.54
C LEU A 487 15.34 -25.02 3.08
N ASN A 488 16.67 -25.18 3.18
CA ASN A 488 17.35 -26.30 2.56
C ASN A 488 18.34 -27.07 3.44
N GLN A 489 19.04 -26.42 4.37
CA GLN A 489 20.13 -27.04 5.19
C GLN A 489 20.42 -26.26 6.47
N GLU A 490 21.37 -26.76 7.29
CA GLU A 490 21.93 -25.99 8.40
C GLU A 490 22.57 -24.69 7.90
N ILE A 491 22.39 -23.62 8.66
CA ILE A 491 22.88 -22.28 8.33
C ILE A 491 24.37 -22.20 8.63
N TYR A 492 25.15 -21.86 7.62
CA TYR A 492 26.59 -21.61 7.72
C TYR A 492 26.92 -20.23 7.13
N ASP A 493 27.95 -19.57 7.69
CA ASP A 493 28.56 -18.37 7.13
C ASP A 493 27.59 -17.20 6.86
N LEU A 494 26.81 -16.81 7.87
CA LEU A 494 26.06 -15.56 7.87
C LEU A 494 27.01 -14.37 8.05
N ASP A 495 26.94 -13.41 7.15
CA ASP A 495 27.61 -12.11 7.30
C ASP A 495 26.59 -11.06 7.73
N VAL A 496 26.86 -10.37 8.86
CA VAL A 496 25.94 -9.38 9.45
C VAL A 496 26.61 -8.01 9.47
N GLU A 497 26.05 -7.09 8.70
CA GLU A 497 26.54 -5.71 8.59
C GLU A 497 25.59 -4.75 9.32
N PHE A 498 26.14 -3.96 10.26
CA PHE A 498 25.40 -2.92 10.98
C PHE A 498 25.65 -1.52 10.41
N PRO A 499 24.66 -0.63 10.47
CA PRO A 499 24.87 0.78 10.15
C PRO A 499 25.83 1.41 11.18
N LYS A 500 26.52 2.47 10.75
CA LYS A 500 27.26 3.33 11.67
C LYS A 500 26.32 4.39 12.19
N SER A 501 26.08 4.41 13.49
CA SER A 501 25.27 5.42 14.15
C SER A 501 26.09 6.12 15.23
N GLU A 502 25.86 7.41 15.43
CA GLU A 502 26.42 8.18 16.54
C GLU A 502 25.49 8.16 17.78
N TYR A 503 24.25 7.71 17.61
CA TYR A 503 23.22 7.69 18.65
C TYR A 503 23.06 6.34 19.33
N VAL A 504 23.44 5.25 18.64
CA VAL A 504 23.25 3.89 19.15
C VAL A 504 24.44 3.00 18.81
N LYS A 505 24.72 2.05 19.71
CA LYS A 505 25.65 0.95 19.49
C LYS A 505 24.85 -0.31 19.23
N PHE A 506 25.25 -1.05 18.19
CA PHE A 506 24.70 -2.36 17.86
C PHE A 506 25.68 -3.45 18.29
N GLU A 507 25.15 -4.51 18.90
CA GLU A 507 25.83 -5.77 19.14
C GLU A 507 24.94 -6.92 18.70
N TYR A 508 25.52 -8.05 18.34
CA TYR A 508 24.73 -9.24 18.00
C TYR A 508 25.40 -10.51 18.51
N GLU A 509 24.56 -11.52 18.70
CA GLU A 509 24.98 -12.88 18.95
C GLU A 509 24.13 -13.83 18.12
N LEU A 510 24.73 -14.86 17.52
CA LEU A 510 24.04 -15.94 16.85
C LEU A 510 24.00 -17.16 17.74
N VAL A 511 22.82 -17.51 18.27
CA VAL A 511 22.61 -18.66 19.16
C VAL A 511 21.77 -19.70 18.42
N GLY A 512 22.43 -20.69 17.84
CA GLY A 512 21.74 -21.65 16.95
C GLY A 512 21.21 -20.95 15.71
N ASN A 513 19.88 -20.97 15.53
CA ASN A 513 19.18 -20.30 14.43
C ASN A 513 18.55 -18.97 14.86
N GLU A 514 18.94 -18.41 15.97
CA GLU A 514 18.40 -17.17 16.50
C GLU A 514 19.46 -16.08 16.46
N LEU A 515 19.20 -15.01 15.71
CA LEU A 515 20.01 -13.80 15.67
C LEU A 515 19.49 -12.83 16.72
N GLN A 516 20.24 -12.65 17.79
CA GLN A 516 19.95 -11.71 18.86
C GLN A 516 20.61 -10.38 18.53
N ILE A 517 19.85 -9.32 18.42
CA ILE A 517 20.35 -7.96 18.16
C ILE A 517 20.10 -7.11 19.39
N ASN A 518 21.18 -6.63 19.99
CA ASN A 518 21.16 -5.68 21.10
C ASN A 518 21.40 -4.26 20.57
N VAL A 519 20.60 -3.32 21.03
CA VAL A 519 20.74 -1.90 20.79
C VAL A 519 20.96 -1.19 22.13
N GLU A 520 22.01 -0.38 22.23
CA GLU A 520 22.34 0.44 23.39
C GLU A 520 22.45 1.91 22.98
N LEU A 521 21.73 2.81 23.67
CA LEU A 521 21.82 4.25 23.44
C LEU A 521 23.20 4.79 23.84
N THR A 522 23.76 5.65 23.00
CA THR A 522 25.01 6.40 23.26
C THR A 522 24.76 7.90 23.45
N THR A 523 23.49 8.31 23.47
CA THR A 523 23.04 9.69 23.62
C THR A 523 21.97 9.81 24.71
N ASP A 524 21.80 11.01 25.25
CA ASP A 524 20.70 11.36 26.16
C ASP A 524 19.56 12.10 25.41
N GLU A 525 19.57 12.09 24.09
CA GLU A 525 18.56 12.78 23.28
C GLU A 525 17.29 11.92 23.10
N ILE A 526 16.13 12.56 23.15
CA ILE A 526 14.85 11.96 22.76
C ILE A 526 14.77 12.05 21.25
N LEU A 527 14.68 10.91 20.60
CA LEU A 527 14.74 10.83 19.14
C LEU A 527 14.02 9.60 18.59
N GLU A 528 13.76 9.63 17.30
CA GLU A 528 13.36 8.48 16.51
C GLU A 528 14.40 8.22 15.43
N LEU A 529 14.75 6.95 15.21
CA LEU A 529 15.75 6.53 14.24
C LEU A 529 15.24 5.39 13.38
N GLU A 530 15.56 5.48 12.12
CA GLU A 530 15.35 4.41 11.13
C GLU A 530 16.70 3.92 10.61
N GLU A 531 16.96 2.64 10.83
CA GLU A 531 18.20 2.01 10.42
C GLU A 531 17.92 0.68 9.73
N ARG A 532 18.93 0.13 9.06
CA ARG A 532 18.86 -1.18 8.42
C ARG A 532 20.09 -2.01 8.77
N VAL A 533 19.85 -3.20 9.28
CA VAL A 533 20.87 -4.24 9.42
C VAL A 533 20.79 -5.14 8.19
N PHE A 534 21.95 -5.53 7.67
CA PHE A 534 22.01 -6.43 6.53
C PHE A 534 22.54 -7.79 6.95
N VAL A 535 21.88 -8.82 6.47
CA VAL A 535 22.29 -10.22 6.66
C VAL A 535 22.51 -10.84 5.29
N THR A 536 23.74 -11.20 4.98
CA THR A 536 24.06 -11.87 3.72
C THR A 536 24.19 -13.36 3.96
N TYR A 537 23.41 -14.13 3.20
CA TYR A 537 23.53 -15.59 3.16
C TYR A 537 23.69 -16.05 1.72
N LYS A 538 24.80 -16.73 1.44
CA LYS A 538 25.23 -17.03 0.07
C LYS A 538 25.24 -15.76 -0.79
N ASP A 539 24.50 -15.73 -1.91
CA ASP A 539 24.48 -14.61 -2.85
C ASP A 539 23.29 -13.65 -2.61
N VAL A 540 22.53 -13.81 -1.53
CA VAL A 540 21.36 -12.97 -1.23
C VAL A 540 21.64 -12.12 0.00
N LYS A 541 21.52 -10.81 -0.20
CA LYS A 541 21.59 -9.81 0.86
C LYS A 541 20.18 -9.49 1.33
N HIS A 542 19.89 -9.86 2.59
CA HIS A 542 18.64 -9.50 3.28
C HIS A 542 18.84 -8.22 4.06
N GLN A 543 17.83 -7.37 4.11
CA GLN A 543 17.77 -6.24 5.01
C GLN A 543 16.80 -6.50 6.15
N ILE A 544 17.10 -5.98 7.32
CA ILE A 544 16.22 -5.96 8.49
C ILE A 544 15.98 -4.50 8.81
N PRO A 545 14.80 -3.94 8.47
CA PRO A 545 14.42 -2.61 8.91
C PRO A 545 14.35 -2.54 10.43
N ILE A 546 14.97 -1.53 11.02
CA ILE A 546 14.96 -1.27 12.46
C ILE A 546 14.43 0.14 12.70
N TYR A 547 13.36 0.23 13.45
CA TYR A 547 12.82 1.49 13.95
C TYR A 547 13.06 1.59 15.46
N MET A 548 13.55 2.72 15.90
CA MET A 548 13.88 2.96 17.31
C MET A 548 13.23 4.25 17.77
N ARG A 549 12.61 4.20 18.94
CA ARG A 549 12.08 5.37 19.66
C ARG A 549 12.71 5.48 21.01
N VAL A 550 13.05 6.69 21.40
CA VAL A 550 13.54 7.01 22.75
C VAL A 550 12.51 7.89 23.42
N SER A 551 11.94 7.43 24.52
CA SER A 551 10.91 8.13 25.29
C SER A 551 11.44 8.61 26.65
N GLU A 552 10.87 9.70 27.17
CA GLU A 552 11.06 10.12 28.57
C GLU A 552 10.29 9.24 29.56
N ALA A 553 9.27 8.52 29.07
CA ALA A 553 8.45 7.65 29.90
C ALA A 553 8.91 6.19 29.80
N SER A 554 8.73 5.45 30.88
CA SER A 554 9.04 4.02 30.94
C SER A 554 8.03 3.25 31.79
N MET A 555 7.82 1.99 31.44
CA MET A 555 6.84 1.10 32.05
C MET A 555 7.45 -0.29 32.25
N GLU A 556 7.15 -0.91 33.38
CA GLU A 556 7.44 -2.31 33.65
C GLU A 556 6.15 -3.13 33.56
N ILE A 557 6.18 -4.21 32.78
CA ILE A 557 5.07 -5.15 32.67
C ILE A 557 5.32 -6.32 33.60
N LEU A 558 4.33 -6.62 34.45
CA LEU A 558 4.40 -7.67 35.46
C LEU A 558 3.29 -8.69 35.17
N GLU A 559 3.64 -9.95 35.07
CA GLU A 559 2.65 -11.02 34.99
C GLU A 559 1.88 -11.13 36.31
N SER A 560 0.58 -11.30 36.21
CA SER A 560 -0.32 -11.46 37.33
C SER A 560 -1.35 -12.56 37.06
N SER A 561 -1.84 -13.20 38.10
CA SER A 561 -2.89 -14.21 37.94
C SER A 561 -4.14 -13.61 37.28
N GLY A 562 -4.42 -13.99 36.03
CA GLY A 562 -5.58 -13.56 35.25
C GLY A 562 -5.38 -12.26 34.48
N GLY A 563 -4.14 -11.88 34.11
CA GLY A 563 -3.86 -10.74 33.26
C GLY A 563 -2.49 -10.12 33.47
N LEU A 564 -2.32 -8.87 33.03
CA LEU A 564 -1.10 -8.10 33.12
C LEU A 564 -1.26 -6.95 34.13
N ALA A 565 -0.26 -6.76 34.99
CA ALA A 565 -0.13 -5.59 35.85
C ALA A 565 0.97 -4.69 35.31
N PHE A 566 0.88 -3.40 35.58
CA PHE A 566 1.79 -2.39 35.02
C PHE A 566 2.29 -1.46 36.10
N ARG A 567 3.55 -1.10 36.01
CA ARG A 567 4.17 -0.08 36.85
C ARG A 567 4.85 0.96 35.96
N ILE A 568 4.35 2.20 36.03
CA ILE A 568 5.04 3.32 35.38
C ILE A 568 6.26 3.66 36.24
N THR A 569 7.43 3.62 35.66
CA THR A 569 8.70 3.87 36.37
C THR A 569 9.17 5.30 36.16
N GLU A 570 8.84 5.91 35.01
CA GLU A 570 9.07 7.31 34.70
C GLU A 570 7.92 7.88 33.86
N PRO A 571 7.65 9.19 33.95
CA PRO A 571 8.19 10.14 34.93
C PRO A 571 7.64 9.90 36.34
N SER A 572 8.40 10.24 37.38
CA SER A 572 8.02 9.96 38.78
C SER A 572 6.78 10.76 39.26
N ASP A 573 6.43 11.85 38.58
CA ASP A 573 5.29 12.74 38.85
C ASP A 573 4.06 12.42 38.02
N TRP A 574 4.00 11.21 37.38
CA TRP A 574 2.83 10.82 36.63
C TRP A 574 1.56 10.75 37.51
N THR A 575 0.44 11.13 36.92
CA THR A 575 -0.86 11.23 37.63
C THR A 575 -1.88 10.21 37.17
N TYR A 576 -1.78 9.80 35.91
CA TYR A 576 -2.74 8.86 35.27
C TYR A 576 -2.05 8.15 34.11
N ALA A 577 -2.39 6.88 33.92
CA ALA A 577 -2.05 6.16 32.68
C ALA A 577 -3.24 5.32 32.18
N LYS A 578 -3.51 5.41 30.88
CA LYS A 578 -4.40 4.47 30.18
C LYS A 578 -3.51 3.46 29.45
N ILE A 579 -3.73 2.19 29.70
CA ILE A 579 -2.98 1.11 29.10
C ILE A 579 -3.94 0.26 28.26
N THR A 580 -3.58 0.03 27.02
CA THR A 580 -4.33 -0.79 26.07
C THR A 580 -3.47 -1.96 25.64
N ALA A 581 -4.01 -3.17 25.68
CA ALA A 581 -3.41 -4.36 25.08
C ALA A 581 -4.25 -4.78 23.87
N THR A 582 -3.59 -4.94 22.73
CA THR A 582 -4.20 -5.38 21.48
C THR A 582 -3.62 -6.73 21.08
N SER A 583 -4.46 -7.75 20.96
CA SER A 583 -4.03 -9.05 20.42
C SER A 583 -3.51 -8.89 18.99
N LYS A 584 -2.30 -9.32 18.71
CA LYS A 584 -1.74 -9.30 17.35
C LYS A 584 -2.52 -10.21 16.40
N ASP A 585 -3.11 -11.29 16.93
CA ASP A 585 -3.80 -12.30 16.14
C ASP A 585 -5.23 -11.92 15.77
N THR A 586 -5.97 -11.32 16.72
CA THR A 586 -7.41 -11.04 16.55
C THR A 586 -7.72 -9.56 16.39
N LEU A 587 -6.77 -8.67 16.75
CA LEU A 587 -6.92 -7.22 16.89
C LEU A 587 -7.98 -6.83 17.94
N GLU A 588 -8.34 -7.75 18.85
CA GLU A 588 -9.19 -7.42 20.00
C GLU A 588 -8.40 -6.57 21.00
N GLU A 589 -9.03 -5.47 21.44
CA GLU A 589 -8.44 -4.53 22.40
C GLU A 589 -9.04 -4.70 23.80
N ASN A 590 -8.19 -4.64 24.79
CA ASN A 590 -8.56 -4.56 26.19
C ASN A 590 -7.82 -3.39 26.84
N SER A 591 -8.47 -2.60 27.71
CA SER A 591 -7.81 -1.47 28.31
C SER A 591 -8.09 -1.36 29.81
N VAL A 592 -7.13 -0.76 30.53
CA VAL A 592 -7.22 -0.44 31.96
C VAL A 592 -6.66 0.96 32.21
N SER A 593 -7.19 1.62 33.25
CA SER A 593 -6.64 2.89 33.74
C SER A 593 -6.03 2.70 35.12
N ILE A 594 -4.83 3.20 35.30
CA ILE A 594 -4.08 3.16 36.56
C ILE A 594 -3.71 4.57 37.04
N THR A 595 -3.49 4.71 38.34
CA THR A 595 -2.96 5.92 38.98
C THR A 595 -1.93 5.53 40.01
N PRO A 596 -1.03 6.42 40.49
CA PRO A 596 -0.03 6.11 41.51
C PRO A 596 -0.58 5.52 42.81
N LYS A 597 -1.88 5.68 43.06
CA LYS A 597 -2.59 5.19 44.27
C LYS A 597 -3.44 3.97 44.04
N LYS A 598 -3.58 3.50 42.80
CA LYS A 598 -4.49 2.41 42.45
C LYS A 598 -3.88 1.54 41.36
N ASP A 599 -3.38 0.41 41.75
CA ASP A 599 -3.02 -0.66 40.83
C ASP A 599 -4.26 -1.35 40.30
N SER A 600 -4.19 -1.75 39.02
CA SER A 600 -5.25 -2.53 38.38
C SER A 600 -4.61 -3.54 37.44
N VAL A 601 -5.21 -4.71 37.33
CA VAL A 601 -4.79 -5.77 36.41
C VAL A 601 -5.60 -5.63 35.13
N LEU A 602 -4.93 -5.56 34.00
CA LEU A 602 -5.54 -5.62 32.67
C LEU A 602 -5.87 -7.09 32.38
N LYS A 603 -7.16 -7.38 32.24
CA LYS A 603 -7.61 -8.71 31.87
C LYS A 603 -7.34 -8.99 30.41
N ILE A 604 -6.63 -10.05 30.14
CA ILE A 604 -6.40 -10.56 28.78
C ILE A 604 -7.20 -11.86 28.64
N TYR A 605 -7.87 -12.01 27.51
CA TYR A 605 -8.79 -13.13 27.24
C TYR A 605 -8.27 -14.11 26.19
N GLU A 606 -7.12 -13.83 25.63
CA GLU A 606 -6.45 -14.63 24.60
C GLU A 606 -4.98 -14.81 24.94
N SER A 607 -4.43 -15.98 24.67
CA SER A 607 -2.97 -16.18 24.73
C SER A 607 -2.33 -15.74 23.41
N GLY A 608 -1.04 -15.49 23.43
CA GLY A 608 -0.28 -15.08 22.25
C GLY A 608 0.32 -13.68 22.37
N PRO A 609 0.89 -13.14 21.28
CA PRO A 609 1.54 -11.85 21.30
C PRO A 609 0.52 -10.70 21.37
N HIS A 610 0.77 -9.77 22.28
CA HIS A 610 -0.03 -8.56 22.45
C HIS A 610 0.83 -7.31 22.34
N TRP A 611 0.34 -6.32 21.64
CA TRP A 611 0.88 -4.96 21.63
C TRP A 611 0.35 -4.21 22.85
N ILE A 612 1.23 -3.58 23.59
CA ILE A 612 0.91 -2.80 24.80
C ILE A 612 1.23 -1.34 24.52
N GLU A 613 0.20 -0.51 24.63
CA GLU A 613 0.31 0.95 24.54
C GLU A 613 -0.10 1.57 25.88
N ALA A 614 0.75 2.39 26.44
CA ALA A 614 0.46 3.16 27.65
C ALA A 614 0.55 4.65 27.36
N ASN A 615 -0.56 5.35 27.53
CA ASN A 615 -0.64 6.79 27.47
C ASN A 615 -0.51 7.37 28.89
N VAL A 616 0.68 7.86 29.24
CA VAL A 616 1.08 8.29 30.58
C VAL A 616 0.97 9.81 30.69
N LYS A 617 0.26 10.32 31.68
CA LYS A 617 0.02 11.75 31.89
C LYS A 617 0.68 12.25 33.17
N THR A 618 1.32 13.40 33.08
CA THR A 618 1.67 14.28 34.18
C THR A 618 0.69 15.47 34.24
N ASP A 619 0.93 16.44 35.09
CA ASP A 619 0.13 17.67 35.11
C ASP A 619 0.40 18.55 33.87
N GLU A 620 1.55 18.41 33.24
CA GLU A 620 2.00 19.28 32.13
C GLU A 620 2.02 18.55 30.78
N ASN A 621 2.37 17.24 30.75
CA ASN A 621 2.67 16.49 29.52
C ASN A 621 1.91 15.17 29.43
N THR A 622 1.93 14.62 28.24
CA THR A 622 1.47 13.24 27.94
C THR A 622 2.57 12.53 27.17
N PHE A 623 2.86 11.30 27.57
CA PHE A 623 3.89 10.44 26.97
C PHE A 623 3.28 9.11 26.56
N ASP A 624 3.71 8.59 25.43
CA ASP A 624 3.34 7.27 24.98
C ASP A 624 4.49 6.30 25.19
N VAL A 625 4.17 5.11 25.73
CA VAL A 625 5.10 4.01 25.96
C VAL A 625 4.55 2.79 25.27
N TYR A 626 5.40 2.06 24.58
CA TYR A 626 5.03 0.88 23.81
C TYR A 626 5.86 -0.34 24.22
N ASP A 627 5.24 -1.50 24.17
CA ASP A 627 5.92 -2.79 24.40
C ASP A 627 5.17 -3.93 23.71
N VAL A 628 5.79 -5.08 23.63
CA VAL A 628 5.19 -6.31 23.12
C VAL A 628 5.38 -7.42 24.14
N VAL A 629 4.29 -8.04 24.55
CA VAL A 629 4.30 -9.12 25.53
C VAL A 629 3.72 -10.40 24.96
N MET A 630 4.33 -11.54 25.27
CA MET A 630 3.75 -12.86 25.02
C MET A 630 2.90 -13.25 26.23
N VAL A 631 1.60 -13.39 26.04
CA VAL A 631 0.67 -13.81 27.11
C VAL A 631 0.51 -15.32 27.06
N GLU A 632 0.92 -15.99 28.13
CA GLU A 632 0.78 -17.44 28.26
C GLU A 632 -0.68 -17.84 28.57
N SER A 633 -1.06 -19.08 28.24
CA SER A 633 -2.42 -19.58 28.43
C SER A 633 -2.87 -19.54 29.90
N ASP A 634 -1.93 -19.65 30.85
CA ASP A 634 -2.21 -19.64 32.28
C ASP A 634 -2.52 -18.23 32.83
N SER A 635 -2.11 -17.19 32.08
CA SER A 635 -2.35 -15.77 32.38
C SER A 635 -3.66 -15.24 31.78
N VAL A 636 -4.39 -16.05 31.01
CA VAL A 636 -5.64 -15.67 30.33
C VAL A 636 -6.79 -15.66 31.33
N SER A 637 -7.55 -14.55 31.34
CA SER A 637 -8.78 -14.45 32.12
C SER A 637 -9.92 -15.23 31.43
N GLU A 638 -10.70 -16.00 32.19
CA GLU A 638 -11.93 -16.58 31.64
C GLU A 638 -12.92 -15.46 31.24
N LYS A 639 -13.33 -15.43 29.96
CA LYS A 639 -14.48 -14.62 29.52
C LYS A 639 -15.68 -15.12 30.33
N SER A 640 -16.07 -14.41 31.39
CA SER A 640 -17.37 -14.67 32.03
C SER A 640 -18.44 -14.31 30.98
N PHE A 641 -19.04 -15.32 30.35
CA PHE A 641 -20.35 -15.15 29.75
C PHE A 641 -21.28 -14.80 30.90
N VAL A 642 -21.44 -13.53 31.20
CA VAL A 642 -22.63 -13.04 31.85
C VAL A 642 -23.73 -13.35 30.84
N SER A 643 -24.30 -14.55 30.93
CA SER A 643 -25.63 -14.77 30.36
C SER A 643 -26.47 -13.67 30.96
N ASP A 644 -26.90 -12.72 30.14
CA ASP A 644 -27.95 -11.78 30.53
C ASP A 644 -29.16 -12.59 31.00
N GLY A 645 -29.16 -12.95 32.27
CA GLY A 645 -30.27 -13.67 32.94
C GLY A 645 -31.59 -12.91 32.88
N MET A 646 -31.55 -11.66 32.40
CA MET A 646 -32.76 -10.87 32.13
C MET A 646 -33.51 -11.28 30.86
N VAL A 647 -32.87 -11.98 29.90
CA VAL A 647 -33.58 -12.45 28.69
C VAL A 647 -34.33 -13.74 28.98
N SER A 648 -33.82 -14.61 29.87
CA SER A 648 -34.47 -15.87 30.24
C SER A 648 -35.70 -15.65 31.09
N GLU A 649 -35.70 -14.70 32.06
CA GLU A 649 -36.87 -14.37 32.85
C GLU A 649 -38.00 -13.69 32.05
N ARG A 650 -37.67 -12.80 31.13
CA ARG A 650 -38.66 -12.17 30.23
C ARG A 650 -39.27 -13.16 29.25
N ILE A 651 -38.50 -14.09 28.71
CA ILE A 651 -39.01 -15.15 27.84
C ILE A 651 -39.87 -16.15 28.64
N LEU A 652 -39.49 -16.52 29.85
CA LEU A 652 -40.28 -17.37 30.72
C LEU A 652 -41.62 -16.70 31.13
N VAL A 653 -41.61 -15.41 31.42
CA VAL A 653 -42.83 -14.65 31.71
C VAL A 653 -43.74 -14.53 30.48
N ILE A 654 -43.19 -14.30 29.29
CA ILE A 654 -43.95 -14.25 28.04
C ILE A 654 -44.53 -15.62 27.70
N LEU A 655 -43.79 -16.71 27.86
CA LEU A 655 -44.27 -18.07 27.66
C LEU A 655 -45.36 -18.45 28.68
N ALA A 656 -45.21 -18.05 29.94
CA ALA A 656 -46.25 -18.27 30.98
C ALA A 656 -47.56 -17.49 30.69
N VAL A 657 -47.46 -16.27 30.16
CA VAL A 657 -48.63 -15.47 29.75
C VAL A 657 -49.31 -16.08 28.52
N ILE A 658 -48.55 -16.55 27.53
CA ILE A 658 -49.07 -17.22 26.33
C ILE A 658 -49.75 -18.54 26.72
N PHE A 659 -49.16 -19.34 27.62
CA PHE A 659 -49.76 -20.59 28.12
C PHE A 659 -51.04 -20.32 28.93
N GLY A 660 -51.05 -19.26 29.74
CA GLY A 660 -52.25 -18.80 30.48
C GLY A 660 -53.38 -18.39 29.56
N ILE A 661 -53.09 -17.66 28.48
CA ILE A 661 -54.12 -17.24 27.50
C ILE A 661 -54.65 -18.45 26.70
N VAL A 662 -53.79 -19.40 26.32
CA VAL A 662 -54.22 -20.63 25.62
C VAL A 662 -55.10 -21.49 26.52
N LEU A 663 -54.84 -21.58 27.86
CA LEU A 663 -55.64 -22.30 28.80
C LEU A 663 -57.04 -21.64 29.04
N ILE A 664 -57.10 -20.31 29.10
CA ILE A 664 -58.35 -19.55 29.24
C ILE A 664 -59.18 -19.65 27.95
N VAL A 665 -58.59 -19.60 26.77
CA VAL A 665 -59.31 -19.79 25.50
C VAL A 665 -59.77 -21.24 25.35
N GLY A 666 -58.95 -22.23 25.74
CA GLY A 666 -59.27 -23.65 25.68
C GLY A 666 -60.43 -24.02 26.68
N LEU A 667 -60.52 -23.36 27.84
CA LEU A 667 -61.61 -23.53 28.78
C LEU A 667 -62.90 -22.84 28.33
N LYS A 668 -62.85 -21.75 27.56
CA LYS A 668 -64.08 -21.12 26.98
C LYS A 668 -64.64 -21.87 25.76
N ILE A 669 -63.84 -22.65 25.04
CA ILE A 669 -64.31 -23.49 23.91
C ILE A 669 -64.94 -24.81 24.41
N LYS A 670 -64.69 -25.23 25.65
CA LYS A 670 -65.26 -26.47 26.24
C LYS A 670 -66.58 -26.27 26.98
N ASN A 671 -66.99 -25.03 27.18
CA ASN A 671 -68.20 -24.65 27.89
C ASN A 671 -69.17 -23.76 27.10
N GLY A 672 -69.02 -23.77 25.75
CA GLY A 672 -69.90 -23.11 24.81
C GLY A 672 -70.54 -24.09 23.83
#